data_70dc0fa8833e7e612c48ee096a38042c
#
_entry.id   70dc0fa8833e7e612c48ee096a38042c
#
_cell.length_a   1.000
_cell.length_b   1.000
_cell.length_c   1.000
_cell.angle_alpha   90.00
_cell.angle_beta   90.00
_cell.angle_gamma   90.00
#
_symmetry.space_group_name_H-M   'P 1'
#
loop_
_entity.id
_entity.type
_entity.pdbx_description
1 polymer ?
#
loop_
_entity_poly.entity_id
_entity_poly.type
_entity_poly.pdbx_seq_one_letter_code
_entity_poly.pdbx_strand_id
1 'polypeptide(L)'
;MAVLENIRKRTTVLILIIGLALFAFVISGVFTSSNFGGEKVGSSVAEINGEDISIDEFRQEVETASRRVGPTASSMQVVNQVWENTIRKNVLGEQFEDLGIGIEQDQIVDFLRTTGYAQNPEFQNQNGQFDPNIFKQTVADWKVNNPAQYEAWLQTENEIIQLAKEQTYFNMVKAGVGATLKEGELDYKLANEKMDIKYVRVPYTSIPDSSITVTKSEIADYVNDHKEEYKQDPARDLQYVYFEEKPSVADETAIKDAISKLLDDTIEYNSQTDRNDTIRGFRNTKDVTAFLDRNSDTKFDTIYKAKKNLPSSVADTLMSLNIGQIYGPYKDGGSYKISKMISRKPNGSVKASHILLAYTGATRANPEVTRTKEEAEAKAKELLKEAKKSGVVFSELARDNSDGPSAPQGGDLGYFQRGVMVPKFNDFAFNNNEGAIGLVETDFGFHVIKVDDKEDVVQIATIAREIVASEETINTLFTKATKFEMETTEDESAFSALAKKEEFVVRPVNKIKALDENLPGLTNQRNIVQWAFNGDTEVGDVKRFNINNGYAVVQLTGSYAAGVMSAEDASVLVLPIIRKERKAAKIIAANKGKDMSTIASDNTVSISNASALTVKSPTIPGAGSEPVVVGTAYGMANGAVSGLIEGNTGVFKIEIIKKTEAPKLDNYSVYANALKTGAASRVNTSVYNALKDAAKIEDKRATFY
;
A
#
# COMPACT_ATOMS: atom_id res chain seq x y z
N MET A 1 45.31 -12.31 40.28
CA MET A 1 45.44 -10.83 40.27
C MET A 1 46.55 -10.29 39.34
N ALA A 2 47.63 -11.06 39.09
CA ALA A 2 48.76 -10.61 38.23
C ALA A 2 48.44 -10.46 36.72
N VAL A 3 47.45 -11.20 36.20
CA VAL A 3 47.12 -11.16 34.77
C VAL A 3 46.32 -9.91 34.39
N LEU A 4 45.40 -9.46 35.23
CA LEU A 4 44.60 -8.24 35.02
C LEU A 4 45.45 -6.94 35.10
N GLU A 5 46.48 -6.92 35.93
CA GLU A 5 47.37 -5.77 36.05
C GLU A 5 48.30 -5.62 34.83
N ASN A 6 48.73 -6.74 34.24
CA ASN A 6 49.50 -6.73 32.98
C ASN A 6 48.67 -6.31 31.74
N ILE A 7 47.36 -6.64 31.74
CA ILE A 7 46.45 -6.19 30.70
C ILE A 7 46.25 -4.66 30.81
N ARG A 8 46.09 -4.13 32.02
CA ARG A 8 45.89 -2.69 32.25
C ARG A 8 47.12 -1.85 31.92
N LYS A 9 48.32 -2.36 32.05
CA LYS A 9 49.58 -1.69 31.64
C LYS A 9 49.78 -1.67 30.13
N ARG A 10 49.11 -2.52 29.36
CA ARG A 10 49.18 -2.59 27.90
C ARG A 10 47.91 -2.15 27.17
N THR A 11 46.99 -1.50 27.90
CA THR A 11 45.69 -1.03 27.33
C THR A 11 45.91 -0.11 26.13
N THR A 12 46.92 0.76 26.16
CA THR A 12 47.25 1.65 25.03
C THR A 12 47.73 0.87 23.80
N VAL A 13 48.53 -0.21 24.03
CA VAL A 13 49.01 -1.09 22.96
C VAL A 13 47.85 -1.94 22.42
N LEU A 14 46.94 -2.40 23.28
CA LEU A 14 45.75 -3.15 22.87
C LEU A 14 44.76 -2.27 22.04
N ILE A 15 44.55 -1.04 22.50
CA ILE A 15 43.73 -0.05 21.73
C ILE A 15 44.36 0.28 20.37
N LEU A 16 45.72 0.36 20.34
CA LEU A 16 46.42 0.65 19.07
C LEU A 16 46.36 -0.56 18.11
N ILE A 17 46.45 -1.80 18.64
CA ILE A 17 46.31 -3.03 17.84
C ILE A 17 44.85 -3.18 17.33
N ILE A 18 43.85 -2.92 18.17
CA ILE A 18 42.44 -2.97 17.80
C ILE A 18 42.15 -1.83 16.81
N GLY A 19 42.68 -0.63 17.04
CA GLY A 19 42.56 0.51 16.09
C GLY A 19 43.21 0.22 14.75
N LEU A 20 44.42 -0.41 14.74
CA LEU A 20 45.09 -0.85 13.51
C LEU A 20 44.33 -1.99 12.81
N ALA A 21 43.75 -2.93 13.55
CA ALA A 21 42.95 -4.01 12.99
C ALA A 21 41.63 -3.48 12.40
N LEU A 22 40.96 -2.55 13.08
CA LEU A 22 39.78 -1.85 12.54
C LEU A 22 40.14 -0.98 11.31
N PHE A 23 41.27 -0.28 11.36
CA PHE A 23 41.76 0.52 10.26
C PHE A 23 42.15 -0.38 9.06
N ALA A 24 42.82 -1.51 9.30
CA ALA A 24 43.11 -2.51 8.27
C ALA A 24 41.85 -3.16 7.71
N PHE A 25 40.81 -3.39 8.55
CA PHE A 25 39.51 -3.89 8.12
C PHE A 25 38.73 -2.88 7.28
N VAL A 26 38.73 -1.62 7.68
CA VAL A 26 38.14 -0.51 6.90
C VAL A 26 38.88 -0.31 5.60
N ILE A 27 40.23 -0.32 5.62
CA ILE A 27 41.05 -0.22 4.40
C ILE A 27 40.89 -1.47 3.52
N SER A 28 40.88 -2.68 4.11
CA SER A 28 40.63 -3.89 3.32
C SER A 28 39.22 -3.89 2.72
N GLY A 29 38.20 -3.38 3.43
CA GLY A 29 36.86 -3.15 2.89
C GLY A 29 36.84 -2.15 1.74
N VAL A 30 37.71 -1.15 1.75
CA VAL A 30 37.88 -0.19 0.64
C VAL A 30 38.69 -0.80 -0.51
N PHE A 31 39.64 -1.71 -0.24
CA PHE A 31 40.48 -2.35 -1.27
C PHE A 31 39.95 -3.73 -1.71
N THR A 32 39.03 -4.37 -0.98
CA THR A 32 38.34 -5.61 -1.38
C THR A 32 36.97 -5.37 -1.99
N SER A 33 36.47 -4.12 -2.05
CA SER A 33 35.50 -3.78 -3.06
C SER A 33 36.21 -3.94 -4.41
N SER A 34 35.87 -4.98 -5.11
CA SER A 34 36.45 -5.48 -6.35
C SER A 34 36.27 -4.53 -7.56
N ASN A 35 36.74 -3.28 -7.41
CA ASN A 35 36.74 -2.28 -8.48
C ASN A 35 38.12 -1.68 -8.78
N PHE A 36 39.19 -2.47 -8.51
CA PHE A 36 40.53 -2.10 -9.02
C PHE A 36 40.82 -2.90 -10.31
N GLY A 37 39.94 -2.78 -11.30
CA GLY A 37 40.15 -3.44 -12.61
C GLY A 37 38.89 -3.67 -13.44
N GLY A 38 37.69 -3.39 -12.90
CA GLY A 38 36.44 -3.37 -13.65
C GLY A 38 36.18 -1.97 -14.23
N GLU A 39 35.42 -1.85 -15.29
CA GLU A 39 34.94 -0.62 -15.90
C GLU A 39 34.63 0.43 -14.83
N LYS A 40 35.15 1.65 -15.02
CA LYS A 40 34.81 2.77 -14.13
C LYS A 40 33.29 2.85 -14.04
N VAL A 41 32.74 2.55 -12.87
CA VAL A 41 31.34 2.87 -12.58
C VAL A 41 31.18 4.34 -12.93
N GLY A 42 30.39 4.65 -13.95
CA GLY A 42 30.24 6.00 -14.48
C GLY A 42 29.77 6.95 -13.39
N SER A 43 30.08 8.21 -13.53
CA SER A 43 29.57 9.27 -12.64
C SER A 43 28.11 9.63 -12.92
N SER A 44 27.47 8.96 -13.87
CA SER A 44 26.12 9.22 -14.36
C SER A 44 25.18 8.06 -14.00
N VAL A 45 24.06 8.37 -13.34
CA VAL A 45 22.99 7.42 -13.00
C VAL A 45 22.03 7.18 -14.17
N ALA A 46 22.03 8.08 -15.13
CA ALA A 46 21.24 8.00 -16.35
C ALA A 46 21.78 8.94 -17.42
N GLU A 47 21.36 8.72 -18.67
CA GLU A 47 21.45 9.69 -19.76
C GLU A 47 20.03 9.93 -20.30
N ILE A 48 19.61 11.18 -20.38
CA ILE A 48 18.28 11.58 -20.88
C ILE A 48 18.49 12.58 -22.03
N ASN A 49 18.08 12.22 -23.25
CA ASN A 49 18.26 13.01 -24.46
C ASN A 49 19.72 13.47 -24.70
N GLY A 50 20.71 12.67 -24.26
CA GLY A 50 22.13 12.98 -24.39
C GLY A 50 22.70 13.83 -23.24
N GLU A 51 21.89 14.14 -22.22
CA GLU A 51 22.31 14.81 -21.00
C GLU A 51 22.56 13.82 -19.88
N ASP A 52 23.76 13.83 -19.31
CA ASP A 52 24.17 12.96 -18.20
C ASP A 52 23.57 13.44 -16.87
N ILE A 53 22.88 12.55 -16.16
CA ILE A 53 22.37 12.81 -14.82
C ILE A 53 23.39 12.33 -13.78
N SER A 54 23.93 13.27 -13.00
CA SER A 54 24.92 12.98 -11.97
C SER A 54 24.38 12.03 -10.89
N ILE A 55 25.17 10.99 -10.57
CA ILE A 55 24.82 10.07 -9.45
C ILE A 55 24.81 10.80 -8.09
N ASP A 56 25.68 11.79 -7.90
CA ASP A 56 25.78 12.50 -6.62
C ASP A 56 24.56 13.40 -6.40
N GLU A 57 24.12 14.12 -7.44
CA GLU A 57 22.89 14.92 -7.39
C GLU A 57 21.67 14.03 -7.16
N PHE A 58 21.56 12.92 -7.88
CA PHE A 58 20.47 11.98 -7.72
C PHE A 58 20.43 11.37 -6.31
N ARG A 59 21.58 11.01 -5.73
CA ARG A 59 21.67 10.53 -4.33
C ARG A 59 21.21 11.58 -3.34
N GLN A 60 21.57 12.83 -3.53
CA GLN A 60 21.16 13.94 -2.68
C GLN A 60 19.64 14.14 -2.73
N GLU A 61 19.05 14.04 -3.92
CA GLU A 61 17.58 14.09 -4.08
C GLU A 61 16.89 12.91 -3.39
N VAL A 62 17.43 11.68 -3.54
CA VAL A 62 16.92 10.47 -2.85
C VAL A 62 17.01 10.62 -1.34
N GLU A 63 18.13 11.13 -0.82
CA GLU A 63 18.29 11.35 0.63
C GLU A 63 17.27 12.38 1.16
N THR A 64 17.10 13.48 0.42
CA THR A 64 16.12 14.52 0.77
C THR A 64 14.68 13.98 0.75
N ALA A 65 14.33 13.23 -0.28
CA ALA A 65 13.02 12.58 -0.38
C ALA A 65 12.79 11.57 0.74
N SER A 66 13.82 10.76 1.09
CA SER A 66 13.74 9.77 2.17
C SER A 66 13.44 10.41 3.53
N ARG A 67 14.05 11.58 3.81
CA ARG A 67 13.78 12.33 5.05
C ARG A 67 12.33 12.85 5.12
N ARG A 68 11.74 13.21 3.97
CA ARG A 68 10.35 13.71 3.90
C ARG A 68 9.31 12.58 4.09
N VAL A 69 9.57 11.40 3.53
CA VAL A 69 8.61 10.27 3.57
C VAL A 69 8.69 9.51 4.90
N GLY A 70 9.83 9.54 5.59
CA GLY A 70 10.04 8.84 6.86
C GLY A 70 10.32 7.34 6.71
N PRO A 71 10.44 6.59 7.83
CA PRO A 71 10.96 5.22 7.86
C PRO A 71 10.01 4.13 7.33
N THR A 72 8.81 4.48 6.91
CA THR A 72 7.80 3.51 6.44
C THR A 72 7.88 3.18 4.95
N ALA A 73 8.56 4.01 4.16
CA ALA A 73 8.77 3.75 2.74
C ALA A 73 10.03 2.91 2.52
N SER A 74 9.99 2.00 1.54
CA SER A 74 11.18 1.28 1.14
C SER A 74 12.16 2.20 0.39
N SER A 75 13.45 1.86 0.44
CA SER A 75 14.49 2.64 -0.24
C SER A 75 14.24 2.72 -1.75
N MET A 76 13.81 1.62 -2.38
CA MET A 76 13.53 1.59 -3.81
C MET A 76 12.27 2.35 -4.21
N GLN A 77 11.25 2.44 -3.34
CA GLN A 77 10.10 3.31 -3.59
C GLN A 77 10.54 4.77 -3.71
N VAL A 78 11.41 5.23 -2.81
CA VAL A 78 11.95 6.60 -2.86
C VAL A 78 12.81 6.81 -4.11
N VAL A 79 13.70 5.87 -4.42
CA VAL A 79 14.54 5.90 -5.64
C VAL A 79 13.68 6.01 -6.90
N ASN A 80 12.62 5.20 -6.99
CA ASN A 80 11.71 5.23 -8.14
C ASN A 80 10.90 6.54 -8.22
N GLN A 81 10.48 7.10 -7.09
CA GLN A 81 9.81 8.39 -7.06
C GLN A 81 10.71 9.53 -7.53
N VAL A 82 11.96 9.56 -7.04
CA VAL A 82 12.95 10.55 -7.47
C VAL A 82 13.26 10.38 -8.96
N TRP A 83 13.37 9.15 -9.43
CA TRP A 83 13.59 8.83 -10.84
C TRP A 83 12.50 9.39 -11.76
N GLU A 84 11.23 9.14 -11.45
CA GLU A 84 10.12 9.68 -12.24
C GLU A 84 10.11 11.23 -12.24
N ASN A 85 10.45 11.84 -11.10
CA ASN A 85 10.59 13.29 -11.01
C ASN A 85 11.77 13.80 -11.86
N THR A 86 12.90 13.09 -11.86
CA THR A 86 14.08 13.42 -12.66
C THR A 86 13.78 13.36 -14.15
N ILE A 87 13.14 12.27 -14.63
CA ILE A 87 12.69 12.18 -16.02
C ILE A 87 11.77 13.35 -16.36
N ARG A 88 10.76 13.59 -15.51
CA ARG A 88 9.77 14.65 -15.73
C ARG A 88 10.41 16.02 -15.84
N LYS A 89 11.34 16.32 -14.93
CA LYS A 89 12.09 17.58 -14.91
C LYS A 89 12.90 17.79 -16.18
N ASN A 90 13.63 16.77 -16.64
CA ASN A 90 14.48 16.87 -17.83
C ASN A 90 13.66 16.95 -19.12
N VAL A 91 12.70 16.02 -19.30
CA VAL A 91 11.88 15.97 -20.53
C VAL A 91 11.01 17.21 -20.70
N LEU A 92 10.42 17.75 -19.61
CA LEU A 92 9.67 18.99 -19.68
C LEU A 92 10.59 20.23 -19.69
N GLY A 93 11.75 20.17 -19.04
CA GLY A 93 12.75 21.23 -19.01
C GLY A 93 13.20 21.64 -20.41
N GLU A 94 13.50 20.67 -21.24
CA GLU A 94 13.85 20.87 -22.65
C GLU A 94 12.74 21.64 -23.40
N GLN A 95 11.47 21.28 -23.18
CA GLN A 95 10.34 21.97 -23.78
C GLN A 95 10.21 23.41 -23.26
N PHE A 96 10.54 23.66 -21.99
CA PHE A 96 10.48 25.01 -21.44
C PHE A 96 11.56 25.90 -22.03
N GLU A 97 12.75 25.37 -22.28
CA GLU A 97 13.86 26.07 -22.90
C GLU A 97 13.57 26.38 -24.37
N ASP A 98 13.12 25.39 -25.14
CA ASP A 98 12.79 25.52 -26.54
C ASP A 98 11.70 26.59 -26.81
N LEU A 99 10.72 26.68 -25.89
CA LEU A 99 9.62 27.62 -25.97
C LEU A 99 9.91 28.97 -25.28
N GLY A 100 11.05 29.10 -24.59
CA GLY A 100 11.40 30.30 -23.82
C GLY A 100 10.47 30.55 -22.63
N ILE A 101 9.96 29.52 -21.97
CA ILE A 101 9.06 29.66 -20.84
C ILE A 101 9.87 30.06 -19.60
N GLY A 102 9.80 31.34 -19.25
CA GLY A 102 10.34 31.90 -18.01
C GLY A 102 9.23 32.22 -17.02
N ILE A 103 9.56 32.31 -15.73
CA ILE A 103 8.63 32.72 -14.67
C ILE A 103 9.24 33.94 -13.96
N GLU A 104 8.53 35.05 -14.01
CA GLU A 104 8.90 36.29 -13.33
C GLU A 104 8.44 36.30 -11.88
N GLN A 105 9.06 37.16 -11.04
CA GLN A 105 8.76 37.21 -9.59
C GLN A 105 7.27 37.47 -9.28
N ASP A 106 6.60 38.29 -10.08
CA ASP A 106 5.18 38.58 -9.87
C ASP A 106 4.31 37.37 -10.17
N GLN A 107 4.71 36.53 -11.13
CA GLN A 107 4.03 35.27 -11.44
C GLN A 107 4.21 34.26 -10.31
N ILE A 108 5.38 34.21 -9.66
CA ILE A 108 5.62 33.39 -8.47
C ILE A 108 4.63 33.79 -7.36
N VAL A 109 4.48 35.10 -7.12
CA VAL A 109 3.55 35.62 -6.10
C VAL A 109 2.10 35.25 -6.41
N ASP A 110 1.69 35.33 -7.68
CA ASP A 110 0.34 34.94 -8.10
C ASP A 110 0.13 33.41 -7.98
N PHE A 111 1.16 32.64 -8.26
CA PHE A 111 1.12 31.18 -8.07
C PHE A 111 0.98 30.84 -6.58
N LEU A 112 1.71 31.52 -5.70
CA LEU A 112 1.63 31.34 -4.24
C LEU A 112 0.22 31.56 -3.69
N ARG A 113 -0.54 32.50 -4.26
CA ARG A 113 -1.95 32.75 -3.85
C ARG A 113 -2.85 31.54 -4.03
N THR A 114 -2.54 30.67 -4.98
CA THR A 114 -3.32 29.48 -5.31
C THR A 114 -2.86 28.22 -4.61
N THR A 115 -1.78 28.31 -3.82
CA THR A 115 -1.14 27.19 -3.12
C THR A 115 -1.39 27.24 -1.62
N GLY A 116 -1.00 26.17 -0.90
CA GLY A 116 -1.07 26.10 0.56
C GLY A 116 -0.22 27.16 1.27
N TYR A 117 0.75 27.77 0.60
CA TYR A 117 1.56 28.87 1.14
C TYR A 117 0.73 30.12 1.48
N ALA A 118 -0.37 30.36 0.75
CA ALA A 118 -1.29 31.45 1.08
C ALA A 118 -1.95 31.29 2.46
N GLN A 119 -1.94 30.07 3.00
CA GLN A 119 -2.51 29.78 4.34
C GLN A 119 -1.48 29.91 5.45
N ASN A 120 -0.18 30.16 5.15
CA ASN A 120 0.82 30.39 6.18
C ASN A 120 0.56 31.74 6.87
N PRO A 121 0.35 31.74 8.23
CA PRO A 121 0.09 32.97 9.00
C PRO A 121 1.18 34.04 8.82
N GLU A 122 2.43 33.67 8.59
CA GLU A 122 3.56 34.60 8.38
C GLU A 122 3.43 35.44 7.11
N PHE A 123 2.59 35.01 6.16
CA PHE A 123 2.36 35.68 4.87
C PHE A 123 1.01 36.37 4.79
N GLN A 124 0.25 36.38 5.89
CA GLN A 124 -1.12 36.89 5.92
C GLN A 124 -1.19 38.29 6.59
N ASN A 125 -2.12 39.10 6.10
CA ASN A 125 -2.49 40.35 6.74
C ASN A 125 -3.40 40.11 7.97
N GLN A 126 -3.76 41.18 8.65
CA GLN A 126 -4.63 41.13 9.86
C GLN A 126 -6.01 40.51 9.61
N ASN A 127 -6.44 40.39 8.35
CA ASN A 127 -7.71 39.79 7.97
C ASN A 127 -7.56 38.29 7.57
N GLY A 128 -6.38 37.68 7.77
CA GLY A 128 -6.10 36.30 7.43
C GLY A 128 -5.95 36.05 5.92
N GLN A 129 -5.71 37.10 5.13
CA GLN A 129 -5.51 36.96 3.69
C GLN A 129 -4.03 37.08 3.32
N PHE A 130 -3.59 36.29 2.36
CA PHE A 130 -2.23 36.37 1.82
C PHE A 130 -1.91 37.78 1.29
N ASP A 131 -0.82 38.34 1.77
CA ASP A 131 -0.35 39.68 1.36
C ASP A 131 1.05 39.57 0.71
N PRO A 132 1.15 39.90 -0.59
CA PRO A 132 2.42 39.85 -1.31
C PRO A 132 3.54 40.70 -0.71
N ASN A 133 3.18 41.84 -0.06
CA ASN A 133 4.18 42.72 0.54
C ASN A 133 4.73 42.13 1.84
N ILE A 134 3.85 41.53 2.66
CA ILE A 134 4.26 40.81 3.87
C ILE A 134 5.16 39.64 3.48
N PHE A 135 4.77 38.86 2.48
CA PHE A 135 5.60 37.77 1.96
C PHE A 135 6.99 38.25 1.52
N LYS A 136 7.07 39.30 0.67
CA LYS A 136 8.34 39.86 0.20
C LYS A 136 9.21 40.37 1.36
N GLN A 137 8.61 41.01 2.38
CA GLN A 137 9.31 41.47 3.57
C GLN A 137 9.82 40.33 4.42
N THR A 138 9.01 39.30 4.64
CA THR A 138 9.38 38.13 5.43
C THR A 138 10.55 37.37 4.79
N VAL A 139 10.54 37.15 3.47
CA VAL A 139 11.64 36.51 2.76
C VAL A 139 12.91 37.38 2.81
N ALA A 140 12.78 38.71 2.69
CA ALA A 140 13.91 39.62 2.82
C ALA A 140 14.49 39.61 4.26
N ASP A 141 13.65 39.49 5.27
CA ASP A 141 14.08 39.34 6.67
C ASP A 141 14.82 38.02 6.90
N TRP A 142 14.31 36.90 6.38
CA TRP A 142 14.99 35.61 6.46
C TRP A 142 16.40 35.66 5.87
N LYS A 143 16.57 36.35 4.74
CA LYS A 143 17.89 36.51 4.10
C LYS A 143 18.93 37.14 5.02
N VAL A 144 18.52 38.03 5.91
CA VAL A 144 19.40 38.78 6.83
C VAL A 144 19.50 38.10 8.20
N ASN A 145 18.36 37.71 8.76
CA ASN A 145 18.25 37.33 10.16
C ASN A 145 18.09 35.80 10.39
N ASN A 146 17.73 35.05 9.33
CA ASN A 146 17.58 33.59 9.41
C ASN A 146 18.06 32.90 8.11
N PRO A 147 19.39 32.82 7.88
CA PRO A 147 19.95 32.25 6.65
C PRO A 147 19.49 30.80 6.36
N ALA A 148 19.30 29.97 7.40
CA ALA A 148 18.83 28.59 7.22
C ALA A 148 17.40 28.54 6.65
N GLN A 149 16.52 29.43 7.11
CA GLN A 149 15.15 29.55 6.59
C GLN A 149 15.15 30.10 5.16
N TYR A 150 16.07 31.03 4.85
CA TYR A 150 16.22 31.55 3.50
C TYR A 150 16.70 30.49 2.52
N GLU A 151 17.69 29.65 2.89
CA GLU A 151 18.12 28.52 2.06
C GLU A 151 16.98 27.52 1.81
N ALA A 152 16.20 27.21 2.84
CA ALA A 152 15.00 26.35 2.68
C ALA A 152 13.96 27.00 1.74
N TRP A 153 13.81 28.33 1.81
CA TRP A 153 12.95 29.07 0.89
C TRP A 153 13.46 29.01 -0.55
N LEU A 154 14.76 29.19 -0.81
CA LEU A 154 15.32 29.09 -2.18
C LEU A 154 15.04 27.75 -2.83
N GLN A 155 15.11 26.66 -2.07
CA GLN A 155 14.72 25.34 -2.57
C GLN A 155 13.22 25.29 -2.93
N THR A 156 12.38 25.81 -2.05
CA THR A 156 10.94 25.93 -2.27
C THR A 156 10.60 26.82 -3.46
N GLU A 157 11.28 27.96 -3.61
CA GLU A 157 11.11 28.87 -4.74
C GLU A 157 11.43 28.18 -6.07
N ASN A 158 12.51 27.40 -6.14
CA ASN A 158 12.84 26.62 -7.32
C ASN A 158 11.76 25.57 -7.65
N GLU A 159 11.23 24.85 -6.63
CA GLU A 159 10.12 23.92 -6.83
C GLU A 159 8.88 24.64 -7.39
N ILE A 160 8.56 25.82 -6.86
CA ILE A 160 7.43 26.65 -7.32
C ILE A 160 7.64 27.11 -8.77
N ILE A 161 8.84 27.56 -9.12
CA ILE A 161 9.18 27.97 -10.49
C ILE A 161 8.96 26.81 -11.46
N GLN A 162 9.42 25.61 -11.13
CA GLN A 162 9.22 24.44 -11.97
C GLN A 162 7.74 24.09 -12.13
N LEU A 163 6.96 24.10 -11.05
CA LEU A 163 5.51 23.87 -11.08
C LEU A 163 4.78 24.93 -11.91
N ALA A 164 5.19 26.19 -11.80
CA ALA A 164 4.60 27.30 -12.56
C ALA A 164 4.92 27.20 -14.06
N LYS A 165 6.17 26.83 -14.42
CA LYS A 165 6.55 26.54 -15.81
C LYS A 165 5.72 25.41 -16.39
N GLU A 166 5.60 24.30 -15.63
CA GLU A 166 4.80 23.15 -16.03
C GLU A 166 3.33 23.52 -16.24
N GLN A 167 2.75 24.25 -15.30
CA GLN A 167 1.35 24.70 -15.42
C GLN A 167 1.16 25.63 -16.63
N THR A 168 2.12 26.53 -16.86
CA THR A 168 2.10 27.43 -18.02
C THR A 168 2.12 26.62 -19.32
N TYR A 169 3.07 25.70 -19.46
CA TYR A 169 3.19 24.82 -20.62
C TYR A 169 1.89 24.06 -20.91
N PHE A 170 1.38 23.34 -19.92
CA PHE A 170 0.14 22.59 -20.13
C PHE A 170 -1.08 23.47 -20.35
N ASN A 171 -1.13 24.67 -19.77
CA ASN A 171 -2.21 25.63 -20.06
C ASN A 171 -2.14 26.14 -21.50
N MET A 172 -0.94 26.37 -22.03
CA MET A 172 -0.74 26.73 -23.45
C MET A 172 -1.24 25.60 -24.38
N VAL A 173 -0.87 24.35 -24.09
CA VAL A 173 -1.35 23.18 -24.84
C VAL A 173 -2.88 23.06 -24.74
N LYS A 174 -3.45 23.18 -23.52
CA LYS A 174 -4.90 23.14 -23.30
C LYS A 174 -5.65 24.25 -24.05
N ALA A 175 -5.05 25.44 -24.16
CA ALA A 175 -5.63 26.55 -24.92
C ALA A 175 -5.75 26.23 -26.42
N GLY A 176 -4.79 25.44 -26.94
CA GLY A 176 -4.83 24.95 -28.34
C GLY A 176 -5.82 23.80 -28.57
N VAL A 177 -6.30 23.14 -27.51
CA VAL A 177 -7.27 22.05 -27.63
C VAL A 177 -8.64 22.60 -27.93
N GLY A 178 -9.22 22.15 -29.02
CA GLY A 178 -10.57 22.55 -29.46
C GLY A 178 -11.37 21.35 -29.94
N ALA A 179 -12.65 21.57 -30.14
CA ALA A 179 -13.50 20.68 -30.89
C ALA A 179 -14.49 21.54 -31.72
N THR A 180 -14.67 21.16 -32.96
CA THR A 180 -15.58 21.84 -33.86
C THR A 180 -17.03 21.44 -33.62
N LEU A 181 -17.98 22.27 -34.04
CA LEU A 181 -19.41 21.90 -34.01
C LEU A 181 -19.70 20.64 -34.84
N LYS A 182 -18.88 20.39 -35.89
CA LYS A 182 -19.04 19.20 -36.73
C LYS A 182 -18.59 17.93 -36.02
N GLU A 183 -17.53 18.00 -35.24
CA GLU A 183 -17.10 16.88 -34.35
C GLU A 183 -18.15 16.64 -33.26
N GLY A 184 -18.72 17.69 -32.68
CA GLY A 184 -19.84 17.56 -31.74
C GLY A 184 -21.09 16.93 -32.39
N GLU A 185 -21.43 17.28 -33.64
CA GLU A 185 -22.49 16.61 -34.38
C GLU A 185 -22.21 15.14 -34.62
N LEU A 186 -20.96 14.81 -35.02
CA LEU A 186 -20.57 13.42 -35.23
C LEU A 186 -20.62 12.63 -33.92
N ASP A 187 -20.11 13.19 -32.83
CA ASP A 187 -20.15 12.59 -31.52
C ASP A 187 -21.57 12.26 -31.05
N TYR A 188 -22.49 13.22 -31.25
CA TYR A 188 -23.90 13.03 -30.98
C TYR A 188 -24.50 11.90 -31.83
N LYS A 189 -24.22 11.90 -33.15
CA LYS A 189 -24.74 10.89 -34.10
C LYS A 189 -24.25 9.49 -33.70
N LEU A 190 -22.95 9.31 -33.45
CA LEU A 190 -22.38 8.02 -33.06
C LEU A 190 -22.98 7.47 -31.75
N ALA A 191 -23.46 8.34 -30.86
CA ALA A 191 -24.12 7.97 -29.63
C ALA A 191 -25.63 7.66 -29.78
N ASN A 192 -26.32 8.34 -30.68
CA ASN A 192 -27.78 8.37 -30.72
C ASN A 192 -28.40 7.74 -31.97
N GLU A 193 -27.65 7.60 -33.09
CA GLU A 193 -28.09 6.81 -34.22
C GLU A 193 -28.12 5.34 -33.85
N LYS A 194 -29.28 4.69 -34.06
CA LYS A 194 -29.52 3.31 -33.65
C LYS A 194 -29.67 2.42 -34.90
N MET A 195 -29.14 1.23 -34.76
CA MET A 195 -29.22 0.23 -35.84
C MET A 195 -29.84 -1.05 -35.28
N ASP A 196 -30.81 -1.58 -36.03
CA ASP A 196 -31.34 -2.92 -35.83
C ASP A 196 -30.76 -3.81 -36.92
N ILE A 197 -30.08 -4.87 -36.53
CA ILE A 197 -29.45 -5.81 -37.44
C ILE A 197 -29.95 -7.23 -37.21
N LYS A 198 -29.97 -7.99 -38.29
CA LYS A 198 -30.03 -9.42 -38.27
C LYS A 198 -28.63 -9.95 -38.54
N TYR A 199 -28.18 -10.94 -37.81
CA TYR A 199 -26.81 -11.46 -37.96
C TYR A 199 -26.73 -12.96 -37.79
N VAL A 200 -25.73 -13.55 -38.44
CA VAL A 200 -25.24 -14.88 -38.14
C VAL A 200 -23.77 -14.76 -37.72
N ARG A 201 -23.40 -15.44 -36.62
CA ARG A 201 -22.03 -15.50 -36.11
C ARG A 201 -21.53 -16.94 -36.12
N VAL A 202 -20.40 -17.20 -36.77
CA VAL A 202 -19.64 -18.41 -36.59
C VAL A 202 -18.54 -18.16 -35.57
N PRO A 203 -18.69 -18.66 -34.32
CA PRO A 203 -17.73 -18.36 -33.27
C PRO A 203 -16.38 -19.05 -33.48
N TYR A 204 -15.28 -18.45 -33.05
CA TYR A 204 -13.95 -19.05 -33.16
C TYR A 204 -13.81 -20.35 -32.36
N THR A 205 -14.62 -20.55 -31.34
CA THR A 205 -14.69 -21.79 -30.57
C THR A 205 -15.22 -23.00 -31.37
N SER A 206 -15.84 -22.76 -32.55
CA SER A 206 -16.23 -23.84 -33.47
C SER A 206 -15.02 -24.59 -34.07
N ILE A 207 -13.84 -23.97 -34.07
CA ILE A 207 -12.59 -24.56 -34.50
C ILE A 207 -11.69 -24.80 -33.27
N PRO A 208 -11.39 -26.06 -32.89
CA PRO A 208 -10.50 -26.34 -31.77
C PRO A 208 -9.10 -25.74 -31.97
N ASP A 209 -8.46 -25.25 -30.92
CA ASP A 209 -7.11 -24.69 -30.98
C ASP A 209 -6.08 -25.71 -31.44
N SER A 210 -6.27 -27.00 -31.08
CA SER A 210 -5.43 -28.11 -31.48
C SER A 210 -5.39 -28.35 -33.01
N SER A 211 -6.40 -27.86 -33.73
CA SER A 211 -6.46 -27.94 -35.20
C SER A 211 -5.73 -26.81 -35.93
N ILE A 212 -5.18 -25.86 -35.18
CA ILE A 212 -4.40 -24.72 -35.70
C ILE A 212 -2.96 -24.86 -35.22
N THR A 213 -2.12 -25.40 -36.08
CA THR A 213 -0.67 -25.46 -35.80
C THR A 213 -0.05 -24.09 -36.09
N VAL A 214 0.72 -23.56 -35.14
CA VAL A 214 1.55 -22.39 -35.29
C VAL A 214 2.97 -22.77 -34.94
N THR A 215 3.91 -22.48 -35.80
CA THR A 215 5.33 -22.80 -35.62
C THR A 215 6.07 -21.70 -34.87
N LYS A 216 7.23 -22.03 -34.27
CA LYS A 216 8.09 -21.01 -33.63
C LYS A 216 8.55 -19.94 -34.64
N SER A 217 8.78 -20.29 -35.90
CA SER A 217 9.15 -19.34 -36.95
C SER A 217 8.05 -18.29 -37.17
N GLU A 218 6.80 -18.73 -37.24
CA GLU A 218 5.67 -17.82 -37.47
C GLU A 218 5.43 -16.87 -36.27
N ILE A 219 5.72 -17.34 -35.05
CA ILE A 219 5.71 -16.44 -33.87
C ILE A 219 6.87 -15.45 -33.99
N ALA A 220 8.07 -15.88 -34.37
CA ALA A 220 9.22 -15.01 -34.56
C ALA A 220 8.97 -13.94 -35.65
N ASP A 221 8.37 -14.33 -36.76
CA ASP A 221 8.02 -13.44 -37.86
C ASP A 221 7.00 -12.38 -37.38
N TYR A 222 5.95 -12.81 -36.66
CA TYR A 222 4.95 -11.92 -36.11
C TYR A 222 5.56 -10.90 -35.12
N VAL A 223 6.44 -11.37 -34.20
CA VAL A 223 7.17 -10.51 -33.24
C VAL A 223 8.06 -9.51 -33.99
N ASN A 224 8.76 -9.94 -35.04
CA ASN A 224 9.62 -9.05 -35.84
C ASN A 224 8.82 -7.98 -36.62
N ASP A 225 7.63 -8.33 -37.12
CA ASP A 225 6.75 -7.38 -37.80
C ASP A 225 6.15 -6.35 -36.83
N HIS A 226 6.02 -6.72 -35.52
CA HIS A 226 5.46 -5.89 -34.45
C HIS A 226 6.48 -5.61 -33.33
N LYS A 227 7.77 -5.56 -33.64
CA LYS A 227 8.86 -5.52 -32.64
C LYS A 227 8.77 -4.41 -31.61
N GLU A 228 8.13 -3.28 -31.91
CA GLU A 228 7.92 -2.20 -30.95
C GLU A 228 6.95 -2.59 -29.82
N GLU A 229 5.98 -3.47 -30.13
CA GLU A 229 4.99 -3.97 -29.17
C GLU A 229 5.55 -5.09 -28.30
N TYR A 230 6.60 -5.79 -28.79
CA TYR A 230 7.22 -6.95 -28.12
C TYR A 230 8.63 -6.66 -27.59
N LYS A 231 8.93 -5.41 -27.26
CA LYS A 231 10.12 -5.07 -26.51
C LYS A 231 9.97 -5.46 -25.04
N GLN A 232 11.06 -5.96 -24.46
CA GLN A 232 11.14 -6.28 -23.03
C GLN A 232 12.40 -5.69 -22.41
N ASP A 233 12.29 -5.36 -21.14
CA ASP A 233 13.42 -5.04 -20.28
C ASP A 233 14.18 -6.33 -19.91
N PRO A 234 15.45 -6.24 -19.50
CA PRO A 234 16.17 -7.39 -18.98
C PRO A 234 15.44 -7.93 -17.75
N ALA A 235 15.28 -9.25 -17.70
CA ALA A 235 14.59 -9.91 -16.60
C ALA A 235 15.30 -11.21 -16.19
N ARG A 236 14.99 -11.71 -14.99
CA ARG A 236 15.51 -12.95 -14.45
C ARG A 236 14.38 -13.80 -13.89
N ASP A 237 14.50 -15.12 -14.04
CA ASP A 237 13.67 -16.07 -13.32
C ASP A 237 14.50 -16.71 -12.21
N LEU A 238 13.90 -16.86 -11.05
CA LEU A 238 14.50 -17.48 -9.87
C LEU A 238 13.59 -18.58 -9.35
N GLN A 239 14.17 -19.49 -8.59
CA GLN A 239 13.43 -20.29 -7.64
C GLN A 239 14.15 -20.29 -6.30
N TYR A 240 13.42 -20.42 -5.20
CA TYR A 240 14.03 -20.45 -3.89
C TYR A 240 13.35 -21.38 -2.90
N VAL A 241 14.13 -21.83 -1.92
CA VAL A 241 13.66 -22.49 -0.70
C VAL A 241 13.87 -21.57 0.47
N TYR A 242 12.84 -21.41 1.31
CA TYR A 242 12.90 -20.60 2.52
C TYR A 242 13.08 -21.47 3.75
N PHE A 243 14.18 -21.24 4.46
CA PHE A 243 14.51 -21.84 5.74
C PHE A 243 14.09 -20.85 6.83
N GLU A 244 12.84 -20.99 7.28
CA GLU A 244 12.22 -20.07 8.22
C GLU A 244 12.70 -20.35 9.65
N GLU A 245 13.17 -19.30 10.33
CA GLU A 245 13.55 -19.34 11.73
C GLU A 245 12.30 -19.42 12.61
N LYS A 246 12.02 -20.62 13.08
CA LYS A 246 10.90 -20.92 13.98
C LYS A 246 11.42 -21.57 15.25
N PRO A 247 10.87 -21.19 16.42
CA PRO A 247 11.18 -21.88 17.66
C PRO A 247 10.88 -23.37 17.56
N SER A 248 11.79 -24.20 18.01
CA SER A 248 11.61 -25.64 18.13
C SER A 248 10.74 -25.98 19.36
N VAL A 249 10.25 -27.21 19.44
CA VAL A 249 9.55 -27.71 20.64
C VAL A 249 10.46 -27.68 21.88
N ALA A 250 11.76 -27.86 21.67
CA ALA A 250 12.75 -27.76 22.75
C ALA A 250 12.88 -26.32 23.27
N ASP A 251 12.90 -25.33 22.36
CA ASP A 251 12.91 -23.90 22.71
C ASP A 251 11.65 -23.51 23.47
N GLU A 252 10.47 -23.92 22.99
CA GLU A 252 9.22 -23.66 23.69
C GLU A 252 9.23 -24.25 25.10
N THR A 253 9.75 -25.46 25.25
CA THR A 253 9.85 -26.14 26.55
C THR A 253 10.86 -25.41 27.49
N ALA A 254 12.02 -25.05 26.97
CA ALA A 254 13.03 -24.32 27.73
C ALA A 254 12.51 -22.96 28.23
N ILE A 255 11.78 -22.19 27.36
CA ILE A 255 11.20 -20.91 27.75
C ILE A 255 10.08 -21.10 28.79
N LYS A 256 9.24 -22.12 28.63
CA LYS A 256 8.19 -22.48 29.60
C LYS A 256 8.79 -22.85 30.96
N ASP A 257 9.87 -23.60 30.98
CA ASP A 257 10.56 -23.99 32.20
C ASP A 257 11.28 -22.81 32.83
N ALA A 258 11.92 -21.95 32.02
CA ALA A 258 12.57 -20.74 32.48
C ALA A 258 11.60 -19.79 33.19
N ILE A 259 10.45 -19.54 32.57
CA ILE A 259 9.42 -18.66 33.19
C ILE A 259 8.82 -19.29 34.45
N SER A 260 8.71 -20.64 34.51
CA SER A 260 8.19 -21.35 35.66
C SER A 260 9.15 -21.26 36.86
N LYS A 261 10.45 -21.27 36.62
CA LYS A 261 11.49 -21.11 37.68
C LYS A 261 11.43 -19.73 38.35
N LEU A 262 10.89 -18.71 37.71
CA LEU A 262 10.72 -17.37 38.27
C LEU A 262 9.62 -17.30 39.34
N LEU A 263 8.82 -18.36 39.50
CA LEU A 263 7.72 -18.39 40.47
C LEU A 263 8.18 -18.43 41.89
N ASP A 264 9.20 -19.23 42.19
CA ASP A 264 9.64 -19.56 43.51
C ASP A 264 10.93 -18.82 43.93
N ASP A 265 11.16 -18.67 45.21
CA ASP A 265 12.35 -18.02 45.74
C ASP A 265 13.61 -18.84 45.37
N THR A 266 14.69 -18.17 45.02
CA THR A 266 16.00 -18.75 44.73
C THR A 266 17.03 -18.25 45.73
N ILE A 267 18.08 -19.02 45.93
CA ILE A 267 19.20 -18.65 46.78
C ILE A 267 20.40 -18.41 45.89
N GLU A 268 20.92 -17.19 45.92
CA GLU A 268 22.10 -16.79 45.16
C GLU A 268 23.21 -16.33 46.07
N TYR A 269 24.46 -16.80 45.78
CA TYR A 269 25.63 -16.35 46.52
C TYR A 269 26.03 -14.95 46.13
N ASN A 270 26.05 -14.05 47.09
CA ASN A 270 26.48 -12.66 46.93
C ASN A 270 27.97 -12.53 47.30
N SER A 271 28.82 -12.41 46.30
CA SER A 271 30.27 -12.28 46.46
C SER A 271 30.74 -10.98 47.14
N GLN A 272 29.87 -9.95 47.20
CA GLN A 272 30.21 -8.70 47.90
C GLN A 272 29.98 -8.79 49.40
N THR A 273 29.00 -9.58 49.81
CA THR A 273 28.65 -9.76 51.23
C THR A 273 29.12 -11.08 51.81
N ASP A 274 29.69 -11.96 50.98
CA ASP A 274 30.11 -13.32 51.32
C ASP A 274 28.99 -14.17 51.99
N ARG A 275 27.75 -13.97 51.49
CA ARG A 275 26.53 -14.62 52.00
C ARG A 275 25.62 -15.08 50.90
N ASN A 276 24.75 -16.02 51.25
CA ASN A 276 23.65 -16.42 50.40
C ASN A 276 22.47 -15.45 50.58
N ASP A 277 22.10 -14.79 49.53
CA ASP A 277 20.91 -13.93 49.48
C ASP A 277 19.71 -14.70 48.93
N THR A 278 18.53 -14.48 49.52
CA THR A 278 17.29 -15.02 49.00
C THR A 278 16.68 -14.05 47.98
N ILE A 279 16.69 -14.43 46.74
CA ILE A 279 16.00 -13.70 45.64
C ILE A 279 14.54 -14.14 45.65
N ARG A 280 13.64 -13.20 45.91
CA ARG A 280 12.20 -13.49 45.97
C ARG A 280 11.67 -13.79 44.58
N GLY A 281 10.96 -14.91 44.45
CA GLY A 281 10.20 -15.27 43.25
C GLY A 281 8.92 -14.48 43.10
N PHE A 282 8.24 -14.66 41.98
CA PHE A 282 7.01 -13.92 41.65
C PHE A 282 5.87 -14.14 42.65
N ARG A 283 5.83 -15.29 43.31
CA ARG A 283 4.85 -15.55 44.37
C ARG A 283 5.03 -14.62 45.56
N ASN A 284 6.28 -14.39 45.96
CA ASN A 284 6.64 -13.78 47.21
C ASN A 284 7.18 -12.35 47.09
N THR A 285 7.39 -11.85 45.84
CA THR A 285 7.86 -10.49 45.64
C THR A 285 6.84 -9.46 46.17
N LYS A 286 7.35 -8.44 46.86
CA LYS A 286 6.55 -7.30 47.32
C LYS A 286 6.55 -6.19 46.31
N ASP A 287 7.66 -6.00 45.58
CA ASP A 287 7.77 -5.02 44.50
C ASP A 287 7.62 -5.72 43.15
N VAL A 288 6.37 -5.77 42.69
CA VAL A 288 5.99 -6.41 41.44
C VAL A 288 6.56 -5.66 40.21
N THR A 289 6.67 -4.34 40.32
CA THR A 289 7.16 -3.49 39.21
C THR A 289 8.64 -3.78 38.97
N ALA A 290 9.47 -3.68 40.03
CA ALA A 290 10.90 -3.98 39.93
C ALA A 290 11.18 -5.44 39.56
N PHE A 291 10.29 -6.36 39.94
CA PHE A 291 10.39 -7.77 39.54
C PHE A 291 10.17 -7.95 38.04
N LEU A 292 9.10 -7.36 37.50
CA LEU A 292 8.77 -7.47 36.07
C LEU A 292 9.79 -6.73 35.20
N ASP A 293 10.29 -5.58 35.62
CA ASP A 293 11.34 -4.84 34.90
C ASP A 293 12.64 -5.68 34.70
N ARG A 294 12.90 -6.62 35.60
CA ARG A 294 14.10 -7.50 35.54
C ARG A 294 13.84 -8.83 34.84
N ASN A 295 12.61 -9.35 34.92
CA ASN A 295 12.33 -10.76 34.61
C ASN A 295 11.27 -10.95 33.51
N SER A 296 10.73 -9.87 32.92
CA SER A 296 9.67 -9.95 31.92
C SER A 296 10.03 -9.10 30.71
N ASP A 297 9.63 -9.56 29.54
CA ASP A 297 9.75 -8.80 28.28
C ASP A 297 8.72 -7.66 28.20
N THR A 298 7.71 -7.69 29.08
CA THR A 298 6.69 -6.65 29.19
C THR A 298 6.70 -6.03 30.58
N LYS A 299 6.52 -4.70 30.63
CA LYS A 299 6.44 -3.96 31.90
C LYS A 299 5.09 -4.15 32.58
N PHE A 300 5.06 -3.87 33.89
CA PHE A 300 3.81 -3.88 34.64
C PHE A 300 2.86 -2.76 34.19
N ASP A 301 1.71 -3.19 33.67
CA ASP A 301 0.63 -2.29 33.34
C ASP A 301 -0.27 -2.12 34.58
N THR A 302 -0.26 -0.92 35.16
CA THR A 302 -1.02 -0.60 36.36
C THR A 302 -2.50 -0.32 36.11
N ILE A 303 -2.94 -0.37 34.86
CA ILE A 303 -4.32 -0.12 34.46
C ILE A 303 -5.24 -1.28 34.87
N TYR A 304 -6.40 -0.97 35.41
CA TYR A 304 -7.44 -1.95 35.64
C TYR A 304 -8.09 -2.38 34.33
N LYS A 305 -8.22 -3.67 34.12
CA LYS A 305 -8.74 -4.28 32.90
C LYS A 305 -10.09 -4.96 33.14
N ALA A 306 -11.03 -4.70 32.27
CA ALA A 306 -12.26 -5.47 32.17
C ALA A 306 -11.99 -6.83 31.51
N LYS A 307 -12.88 -7.79 31.68
CA LYS A 307 -12.76 -9.13 31.09
C LYS A 307 -12.43 -9.14 29.61
N LYS A 308 -13.08 -8.26 28.83
CA LYS A 308 -12.89 -8.12 27.37
C LYS A 308 -11.48 -7.71 26.96
N ASN A 309 -10.71 -7.10 27.88
CA ASN A 309 -9.35 -6.61 27.66
C ASN A 309 -8.28 -7.60 28.19
N LEU A 310 -8.68 -8.79 28.62
CA LEU A 310 -7.80 -9.89 28.98
C LEU A 310 -7.69 -10.88 27.81
N PRO A 311 -6.63 -11.70 27.75
CA PRO A 311 -6.49 -12.74 26.74
C PRO A 311 -7.70 -13.68 26.74
N SER A 312 -8.39 -13.76 25.62
CA SER A 312 -9.70 -14.44 25.51
C SER A 312 -9.68 -15.91 25.94
N SER A 313 -8.55 -16.60 25.70
CA SER A 313 -8.37 -18.01 26.06
C SER A 313 -8.35 -18.27 27.58
N VAL A 314 -7.99 -17.27 28.38
CA VAL A 314 -7.82 -17.40 29.83
C VAL A 314 -8.54 -16.31 30.64
N ALA A 315 -9.33 -15.47 29.99
CA ALA A 315 -10.00 -14.32 30.63
C ALA A 315 -10.86 -14.72 31.84
N ASP A 316 -11.65 -15.78 31.71
CA ASP A 316 -12.51 -16.29 32.80
C ASP A 316 -11.67 -16.78 34.00
N THR A 317 -10.60 -17.50 33.71
CA THR A 317 -9.68 -17.99 34.76
C THR A 317 -9.00 -16.82 35.47
N LEU A 318 -8.50 -15.82 34.71
CA LEU A 318 -7.86 -14.64 35.31
C LEU A 318 -8.84 -13.80 36.12
N MET A 319 -10.08 -13.66 35.66
CA MET A 319 -11.13 -12.99 36.42
C MET A 319 -11.53 -13.73 37.69
N SER A 320 -11.36 -15.05 37.78
CA SER A 320 -11.72 -15.84 38.95
C SER A 320 -10.63 -15.89 40.03
N LEU A 321 -9.40 -15.44 39.74
CA LEU A 321 -8.28 -15.49 40.69
C LEU A 321 -8.56 -14.64 41.93
N ASN A 322 -8.17 -15.14 43.11
CA ASN A 322 -8.09 -14.36 44.34
C ASN A 322 -6.86 -13.45 44.30
N ILE A 323 -6.87 -12.34 45.05
CA ILE A 323 -5.74 -11.42 45.18
C ILE A 323 -4.50 -12.22 45.69
N GLY A 324 -3.39 -12.07 44.98
CA GLY A 324 -2.13 -12.80 45.20
C GLY A 324 -2.04 -14.15 44.52
N GLN A 325 -3.15 -14.72 44.02
CA GLN A 325 -3.16 -15.97 43.29
C GLN A 325 -2.53 -15.83 41.91
N ILE A 326 -1.90 -16.90 41.43
CA ILE A 326 -1.17 -16.96 40.17
C ILE A 326 -1.77 -18.01 39.27
N TYR A 327 -1.81 -17.71 37.98
CA TYR A 327 -2.21 -18.63 36.91
C TYR A 327 -1.14 -18.65 35.79
N GLY A 328 -0.84 -19.83 35.31
CA GLY A 328 0.13 -20.05 34.24
C GLY A 328 1.16 -21.14 34.57
N PRO A 329 2.12 -21.41 33.65
CA PRO A 329 2.33 -20.72 32.39
C PRO A 329 1.25 -21.05 31.32
N TYR A 330 0.79 -20.05 30.56
CA TYR A 330 -0.11 -20.19 29.43
C TYR A 330 0.47 -19.45 28.20
N LYS A 331 0.09 -19.89 27.01
CA LYS A 331 0.55 -19.31 25.74
C LYS A 331 -0.45 -18.27 25.25
N ASP A 332 0.03 -17.07 24.93
CA ASP A 332 -0.78 -15.98 24.37
C ASP A 332 0.10 -15.00 23.59
N GLY A 333 -0.32 -14.67 22.35
CA GLY A 333 0.35 -13.69 21.49
C GLY A 333 1.83 -13.99 21.22
N GLY A 334 2.21 -15.27 20.99
CA GLY A 334 3.60 -15.65 20.72
C GLY A 334 4.51 -15.67 21.96
N SER A 335 3.94 -15.57 23.17
CA SER A 335 4.68 -15.58 24.43
C SER A 335 4.12 -16.61 25.39
N TYR A 336 4.98 -17.14 26.27
CA TYR A 336 4.54 -17.78 27.51
C TYR A 336 4.33 -16.72 28.59
N LYS A 337 3.20 -16.82 29.31
CA LYS A 337 2.79 -15.83 30.31
C LYS A 337 2.44 -16.51 31.64
N ILE A 338 2.75 -15.83 32.74
CA ILE A 338 2.31 -16.17 34.09
C ILE A 338 1.71 -14.91 34.70
N SER A 339 0.47 -14.99 35.14
CA SER A 339 -0.29 -13.83 35.64
C SER A 339 -0.62 -13.97 37.11
N LYS A 340 -0.45 -12.88 37.87
CA LYS A 340 -0.77 -12.74 39.30
C LYS A 340 -1.82 -11.68 39.49
N MET A 341 -2.87 -12.02 40.21
CA MET A 341 -3.90 -11.06 40.60
C MET A 341 -3.34 -10.09 41.64
N ILE A 342 -3.30 -8.82 41.32
CA ILE A 342 -2.81 -7.77 42.22
C ILE A 342 -3.96 -7.10 42.96
N SER A 343 -5.02 -6.77 42.25
CA SER A 343 -6.15 -6.07 42.85
C SER A 343 -7.41 -6.28 42.01
N ARG A 344 -8.57 -6.15 42.63
CA ARG A 344 -9.89 -6.20 42.02
C ARG A 344 -10.71 -5.00 42.48
N LYS A 345 -11.43 -4.36 41.59
CA LYS A 345 -12.44 -3.34 41.90
C LYS A 345 -13.81 -3.86 41.45
N PRO A 346 -14.67 -4.24 42.38
CA PRO A 346 -16.07 -4.58 42.05
C PRO A 346 -16.75 -3.36 41.42
N ASN A 347 -17.51 -3.62 40.36
CA ASN A 347 -18.23 -2.57 39.61
C ASN A 347 -17.30 -1.42 39.16
N GLY A 348 -16.03 -1.72 38.83
CA GLY A 348 -15.02 -0.74 38.49
C GLY A 348 -15.16 -0.16 37.08
N SER A 349 -16.04 -0.73 36.26
CA SER A 349 -16.42 -0.25 34.93
C SER A 349 -17.96 -0.24 34.86
N VAL A 350 -18.54 0.81 34.28
CA VAL A 350 -19.97 1.03 34.16
C VAL A 350 -20.32 1.22 32.70
N LYS A 351 -21.34 0.55 32.23
CA LYS A 351 -22.02 0.84 30.96
C LYS A 351 -23.19 1.77 31.24
N ALA A 352 -23.28 2.87 30.51
CA ALA A 352 -24.39 3.81 30.66
C ALA A 352 -24.81 4.37 29.31
N SER A 353 -26.10 4.71 29.25
CA SER A 353 -26.68 5.48 28.16
C SER A 353 -27.13 6.85 28.65
N HIS A 354 -27.13 7.87 27.79
CA HIS A 354 -27.60 9.19 28.19
C HIS A 354 -28.38 9.92 27.09
N ILE A 355 -29.20 10.88 27.53
CA ILE A 355 -29.82 11.91 26.71
C ILE A 355 -29.24 13.25 27.17
N LEU A 356 -28.51 13.94 26.30
CA LEU A 356 -27.99 15.28 26.58
C LEU A 356 -28.99 16.33 26.08
N LEU A 357 -29.34 17.24 26.92
CA LEU A 357 -30.08 18.47 26.62
C LEU A 357 -29.11 19.65 26.81
N ALA A 358 -28.50 20.11 25.73
CA ALA A 358 -27.68 21.31 25.74
C ALA A 358 -28.54 22.58 25.78
N TYR A 359 -27.95 23.72 26.16
CA TYR A 359 -28.58 25.03 26.11
C TYR A 359 -27.60 26.05 25.50
N THR A 360 -28.10 27.21 25.11
CA THR A 360 -27.29 28.29 24.55
C THR A 360 -26.19 28.72 25.52
N GLY A 361 -24.94 28.58 25.13
CA GLY A 361 -23.76 28.90 25.97
C GLY A 361 -23.21 27.72 26.78
N ALA A 362 -23.81 26.50 26.70
CA ALA A 362 -23.21 25.31 27.27
C ALA A 362 -21.94 24.90 26.51
N THR A 363 -21.02 24.24 27.18
CA THR A 363 -19.76 23.77 26.59
C THR A 363 -20.01 22.84 25.40
N ARG A 364 -19.46 23.15 24.23
CA ARG A 364 -19.62 22.40 22.98
C ARG A 364 -21.07 22.22 22.52
N ALA A 365 -21.98 23.11 22.92
CA ALA A 365 -23.33 23.10 22.36
C ALA A 365 -23.31 23.38 20.87
N ASN A 366 -24.14 22.64 20.08
CA ASN A 366 -24.31 22.94 18.66
C ASN A 366 -24.85 24.38 18.52
N PRO A 367 -24.30 25.20 17.62
CA PRO A 367 -24.81 26.55 17.34
C PRO A 367 -26.30 26.64 17.03
N GLU A 368 -26.91 25.56 16.56
CA GLU A 368 -28.33 25.46 16.30
C GLU A 368 -29.21 25.32 17.56
N VAL A 369 -28.61 25.09 18.72
CA VAL A 369 -29.31 25.01 20.02
C VAL A 369 -29.68 26.41 20.48
N THR A 370 -30.95 26.74 20.44
CA THR A 370 -31.51 28.07 20.82
C THR A 370 -32.19 28.10 22.18
N ARG A 371 -32.39 26.91 22.79
CA ARG A 371 -33.08 26.81 24.08
C ARG A 371 -32.29 27.42 25.24
N THR A 372 -33.01 28.03 26.19
CA THR A 372 -32.42 28.53 27.44
C THR A 372 -32.06 27.37 28.38
N LYS A 373 -31.33 27.67 29.44
CA LYS A 373 -30.99 26.71 30.49
C LYS A 373 -32.24 26.14 31.17
N GLU A 374 -33.20 26.99 31.46
CA GLU A 374 -34.47 26.65 32.12
C GLU A 374 -35.34 25.74 31.23
N GLU A 375 -35.36 26.00 29.91
CA GLU A 375 -36.05 25.18 28.94
C GLU A 375 -35.40 23.79 28.79
N ALA A 376 -34.07 23.73 28.76
CA ALA A 376 -33.32 22.47 28.72
C ALA A 376 -33.56 21.66 30.00
N GLU A 377 -33.57 22.28 31.17
CA GLU A 377 -33.89 21.65 32.45
C GLU A 377 -35.33 21.09 32.48
N ALA A 378 -36.31 21.88 32.04
CA ALA A 378 -37.68 21.48 31.98
C ALA A 378 -37.90 20.24 31.06
N LYS A 379 -37.29 20.30 29.87
CA LYS A 379 -37.34 19.16 28.91
C LYS A 379 -36.62 17.92 29.45
N ALA A 380 -35.47 18.09 30.09
CA ALA A 380 -34.77 16.97 30.73
C ALA A 380 -35.57 16.31 31.86
N LYS A 381 -36.31 17.11 32.66
CA LYS A 381 -37.23 16.58 33.67
C LYS A 381 -38.40 15.86 33.08
N GLU A 382 -38.96 16.31 31.96
CA GLU A 382 -39.98 15.65 31.20
C GLU A 382 -39.49 14.28 30.70
N LEU A 383 -38.32 14.23 30.00
CA LEU A 383 -37.72 13.02 29.49
C LEU A 383 -37.33 12.04 30.60
N LEU A 384 -36.89 12.53 31.75
CA LEU A 384 -36.63 11.69 32.91
C LEU A 384 -37.90 10.98 33.38
N LYS A 385 -39.06 11.67 33.42
CA LYS A 385 -40.36 11.06 33.80
C LYS A 385 -40.79 10.04 32.77
N GLU A 386 -40.55 10.34 31.49
CA GLU A 386 -40.88 9.43 30.39
C GLU A 386 -39.99 8.19 30.41
N ALA A 387 -38.68 8.34 30.52
CA ALA A 387 -37.73 7.23 30.59
C ALA A 387 -37.98 6.26 31.74
N LYS A 388 -38.67 6.72 32.83
CA LYS A 388 -39.03 5.86 33.97
C LYS A 388 -40.36 5.12 33.81
N LYS A 389 -41.12 5.37 32.74
CA LYS A 389 -42.39 4.63 32.50
C LYS A 389 -42.09 3.22 31.99
N SER A 390 -42.94 2.28 32.41
CA SER A 390 -42.87 0.88 31.94
C SER A 390 -43.09 0.82 30.43
N GLY A 391 -42.25 0.04 29.72
CA GLY A 391 -42.35 -0.19 28.28
C GLY A 391 -41.69 0.87 27.38
N VAL A 392 -41.12 1.91 27.95
CA VAL A 392 -40.36 2.93 27.17
C VAL A 392 -38.98 2.45 26.87
N VAL A 393 -38.59 2.57 25.61
CA VAL A 393 -37.26 2.20 25.13
C VAL A 393 -36.32 3.42 25.21
N PHE A 394 -35.41 3.43 26.16
CA PHE A 394 -34.52 4.55 26.44
C PHE A 394 -33.71 4.95 25.19
N SER A 395 -33.27 4.00 24.39
CA SER A 395 -32.47 4.27 23.18
C SER A 395 -33.26 5.01 22.09
N GLU A 396 -34.59 4.84 22.00
CA GLU A 396 -35.47 5.60 21.11
C GLU A 396 -35.59 7.05 21.59
N LEU A 397 -35.86 7.22 22.89
CA LEU A 397 -35.89 8.56 23.49
C LEU A 397 -34.58 9.32 23.26
N ALA A 398 -33.43 8.63 23.36
CA ALA A 398 -32.14 9.22 23.15
C ALA A 398 -31.92 9.63 21.69
N ARG A 399 -32.32 8.80 20.73
CA ARG A 399 -32.23 9.15 19.29
C ARG A 399 -33.04 10.38 18.94
N ASP A 400 -34.23 10.48 19.51
CA ASP A 400 -35.20 11.51 19.14
C ASP A 400 -34.96 12.86 19.84
N ASN A 401 -34.26 12.84 20.99
CA ASN A 401 -34.20 14.02 21.86
C ASN A 401 -32.79 14.46 22.28
N SER A 402 -31.75 13.62 22.06
CA SER A 402 -30.42 13.95 22.57
C SER A 402 -29.64 14.85 21.62
N ASP A 403 -29.05 15.91 22.13
CA ASP A 403 -28.07 16.76 21.42
C ASP A 403 -26.65 16.15 21.46
N GLY A 404 -26.45 15.06 22.16
CA GLY A 404 -25.15 14.40 22.32
C GLY A 404 -24.75 13.57 21.10
N PRO A 405 -23.43 13.40 20.84
CA PRO A 405 -22.93 12.65 19.70
C PRO A 405 -23.28 11.15 19.73
N SER A 406 -23.68 10.62 20.88
CA SER A 406 -24.16 9.24 21.03
C SER A 406 -25.65 9.05 20.69
N ALA A 407 -26.38 10.13 20.35
CA ALA A 407 -27.80 10.06 20.01
C ALA A 407 -28.12 9.02 18.91
N PRO A 408 -27.38 8.94 17.76
CA PRO A 408 -27.65 7.94 16.73
C PRO A 408 -27.51 6.50 17.22
N GLN A 409 -26.67 6.26 18.23
CA GLN A 409 -26.47 4.97 18.88
C GLN A 409 -27.45 4.74 20.07
N GLY A 410 -28.50 5.55 20.19
CA GLY A 410 -29.47 5.46 21.29
C GLY A 410 -28.92 5.94 22.64
N GLY A 411 -27.93 6.84 22.61
CA GLY A 411 -27.30 7.39 23.79
C GLY A 411 -26.26 6.48 24.45
N ASP A 412 -25.98 5.29 23.88
CA ASP A 412 -25.03 4.31 24.44
C ASP A 412 -23.59 4.86 24.43
N LEU A 413 -22.96 4.92 25.60
CA LEU A 413 -21.58 5.35 25.81
C LEU A 413 -20.60 4.18 25.95
N GLY A 414 -21.10 2.95 25.91
CA GLY A 414 -20.34 1.75 26.20
C GLY A 414 -19.87 1.70 27.67
N TYR A 415 -18.92 0.80 27.93
CA TYR A 415 -18.29 0.69 29.24
C TYR A 415 -17.15 1.71 29.42
N PHE A 416 -17.14 2.36 30.58
CA PHE A 416 -16.07 3.30 30.98
C PHE A 416 -15.71 3.13 32.46
N GLN A 417 -14.47 3.46 32.78
CA GLN A 417 -13.97 3.45 34.15
C GLN A 417 -14.19 4.80 34.84
N ARG A 418 -14.09 4.81 36.18
CA ARG A 418 -14.22 6.03 36.98
C ARG A 418 -13.18 7.07 36.56
N GLY A 419 -13.61 8.30 36.31
CA GLY A 419 -12.79 9.43 35.90
C GLY A 419 -12.74 9.69 34.40
N VAL A 420 -13.36 8.85 33.56
CA VAL A 420 -13.48 9.07 32.11
C VAL A 420 -14.53 10.15 31.80
N MET A 421 -15.65 10.13 32.52
CA MET A 421 -16.72 11.12 32.37
C MET A 421 -16.52 12.30 33.34
N VAL A 422 -17.17 13.43 33.06
CA VAL A 422 -17.18 14.58 33.95
C VAL A 422 -17.70 14.24 35.35
N PRO A 423 -17.19 14.88 36.42
CA PRO A 423 -17.38 14.40 37.80
C PRO A 423 -18.80 14.06 38.19
N LYS A 424 -19.76 14.97 37.97
CA LYS A 424 -21.17 14.72 38.34
C LYS A 424 -21.82 13.56 37.60
N PHE A 425 -21.50 13.42 36.30
CA PHE A 425 -21.96 12.28 35.48
C PHE A 425 -21.34 10.97 35.99
N ASN A 426 -20.04 11.03 36.21
CA ASN A 426 -19.29 9.88 36.70
C ASN A 426 -19.79 9.40 38.07
N ASP A 427 -20.05 10.34 38.99
CA ASP A 427 -20.59 10.01 40.32
C ASP A 427 -21.98 9.41 40.25
N PHE A 428 -22.83 9.89 39.37
CA PHE A 428 -24.15 9.29 39.18
C PHE A 428 -24.02 7.85 38.65
N ALA A 429 -23.22 7.63 37.61
CA ALA A 429 -23.07 6.31 36.98
C ALA A 429 -22.50 5.26 37.95
N PHE A 430 -21.50 5.63 38.75
CA PHE A 430 -20.85 4.68 39.66
C PHE A 430 -21.57 4.48 40.99
N ASN A 431 -22.26 5.50 41.51
CA ASN A 431 -22.88 5.41 42.83
C ASN A 431 -24.31 4.88 42.84
N ASN A 432 -24.94 4.77 41.67
CA ASN A 432 -26.28 4.20 41.55
C ASN A 432 -26.24 2.74 41.01
N ASN A 433 -27.28 1.96 41.31
CA ASN A 433 -27.36 0.57 40.83
C ASN A 433 -27.69 0.51 39.35
N GLU A 434 -27.45 -0.67 38.76
CA GLU A 434 -27.92 -1.05 37.43
C GLU A 434 -29.44 -0.81 37.30
N GLY A 435 -29.84 -0.29 36.14
CA GLY A 435 -31.24 0.11 35.87
C GLY A 435 -31.61 1.49 36.41
N ALA A 436 -30.77 2.16 37.22
CA ALA A 436 -31.05 3.49 37.73
C ALA A 436 -31.10 4.53 36.61
N ILE A 437 -32.16 5.38 36.65
CA ILE A 437 -32.32 6.50 35.72
C ILE A 437 -32.42 7.80 36.53
N GLY A 438 -31.56 8.79 36.20
CA GLY A 438 -31.54 10.07 36.90
C GLY A 438 -31.10 11.24 36.03
N LEU A 439 -31.25 12.45 36.58
CA LEU A 439 -30.91 13.71 35.94
C LEU A 439 -29.67 14.29 36.60
N VAL A 440 -28.71 14.68 35.77
CA VAL A 440 -27.45 15.32 36.20
C VAL A 440 -27.17 16.56 35.35
N GLU A 441 -26.84 17.67 36.00
CA GLU A 441 -26.37 18.89 35.34
C GLU A 441 -24.85 18.89 35.27
N THR A 442 -24.32 19.20 34.09
CA THR A 442 -22.87 19.42 33.83
C THR A 442 -22.66 20.69 33.00
N ASP A 443 -21.41 21.04 32.71
CA ASP A 443 -21.07 22.17 31.84
C ASP A 443 -21.55 21.98 30.38
N PHE A 444 -21.88 20.76 29.97
CA PHE A 444 -22.41 20.44 28.63
C PHE A 444 -23.93 20.58 28.54
N GLY A 445 -24.62 20.64 29.66
CA GLY A 445 -26.10 20.67 29.75
C GLY A 445 -26.64 19.69 30.77
N PHE A 446 -27.92 19.33 30.59
CA PHE A 446 -28.63 18.37 31.41
C PHE A 446 -28.61 16.99 30.81
N HIS A 447 -28.18 15.99 31.59
CA HIS A 447 -28.09 14.59 31.16
C HIS A 447 -29.14 13.77 31.89
N VAL A 448 -30.05 13.13 31.15
CA VAL A 448 -30.79 12.00 31.65
C VAL A 448 -29.95 10.76 31.45
N ILE A 449 -29.45 10.17 32.53
CA ILE A 449 -28.50 9.05 32.51
C ILE A 449 -29.22 7.78 32.93
N LYS A 450 -28.98 6.70 32.20
CA LYS A 450 -29.37 5.34 32.57
C LYS A 450 -28.11 4.52 32.78
N VAL A 451 -28.03 3.84 33.94
CA VAL A 451 -26.99 2.85 34.21
C VAL A 451 -27.45 1.54 33.61
N ASP A 452 -26.76 1.06 32.57
CA ASP A 452 -27.19 -0.14 31.83
C ASP A 452 -26.62 -1.43 32.42
N ASP A 453 -25.33 -1.40 32.84
CA ASP A 453 -24.64 -2.58 33.38
C ASP A 453 -23.39 -2.15 34.18
N LYS A 454 -22.88 -3.06 35.00
CA LYS A 454 -21.65 -2.89 35.78
C LYS A 454 -20.80 -4.14 35.72
N GLU A 455 -19.49 -3.96 35.54
CA GLU A 455 -18.55 -5.07 35.51
C GLU A 455 -17.37 -4.85 36.46
N ASP A 456 -16.84 -5.94 37.00
CA ASP A 456 -15.62 -5.93 37.78
C ASP A 456 -14.43 -5.65 36.86
N VAL A 457 -13.45 -4.91 37.36
CA VAL A 457 -12.16 -4.75 36.72
C VAL A 457 -11.04 -5.25 37.61
N VAL A 458 -10.00 -5.81 37.00
CA VAL A 458 -8.86 -6.43 37.67
C VAL A 458 -7.56 -5.78 37.27
N GLN A 459 -6.64 -5.69 38.20
CA GLN A 459 -5.25 -5.35 37.95
C GLN A 459 -4.41 -6.62 38.05
N ILE A 460 -3.74 -6.98 36.96
CA ILE A 460 -3.00 -8.22 36.83
C ILE A 460 -1.57 -7.90 36.44
N ALA A 461 -0.63 -8.42 37.20
CA ALA A 461 0.78 -8.42 36.84
C ALA A 461 1.09 -9.69 36.05
N THR A 462 1.79 -9.55 34.93
CA THR A 462 2.07 -10.68 34.05
C THR A 462 3.54 -10.73 33.70
N ILE A 463 4.22 -11.82 34.04
CA ILE A 463 5.51 -12.17 33.44
C ILE A 463 5.19 -12.66 32.02
N ALA A 464 5.86 -12.09 31.02
CA ALA A 464 5.82 -12.55 29.64
C ALA A 464 7.24 -12.87 29.14
N ARG A 465 7.38 -13.96 28.42
CA ARG A 465 8.59 -14.31 27.67
C ARG A 465 8.21 -14.69 26.26
N GLU A 466 8.81 -14.00 25.31
CA GLU A 466 8.62 -14.27 23.89
C GLU A 466 9.17 -15.65 23.53
N ILE A 467 8.45 -16.37 22.68
CA ILE A 467 8.84 -17.67 22.20
C ILE A 467 9.70 -17.44 20.96
N VAL A 468 11.01 -17.47 21.13
CA VAL A 468 12.01 -17.27 20.07
C VAL A 468 12.87 -18.51 19.88
N ALA A 469 13.41 -18.67 18.68
CA ALA A 469 14.38 -19.74 18.41
C ALA A 469 15.66 -19.53 19.21
N SER A 470 16.19 -20.60 19.80
CA SER A 470 17.49 -20.57 20.48
C SER A 470 18.65 -20.52 19.47
N GLU A 471 19.83 -20.12 19.94
CA GLU A 471 21.07 -20.19 19.13
C GLU A 471 21.31 -21.60 18.55
N GLU A 472 20.97 -22.64 19.26
CA GLU A 472 21.09 -24.04 18.78
C GLU A 472 20.13 -24.30 17.61
N THR A 473 18.89 -23.85 17.72
CA THR A 473 17.91 -23.96 16.62
C THR A 473 18.35 -23.16 15.42
N ILE A 474 18.84 -21.92 15.60
CA ILE A 474 19.37 -21.06 14.52
C ILE A 474 20.58 -21.71 13.86
N ASN A 475 21.54 -22.22 14.62
CA ASN A 475 22.73 -22.91 14.10
C ASN A 475 22.38 -24.18 13.34
N THR A 476 21.38 -24.92 13.81
CA THR A 476 20.87 -26.10 13.11
C THR A 476 20.23 -25.72 11.77
N LEU A 477 19.45 -24.64 11.76
CA LEU A 477 18.82 -24.10 10.53
C LEU A 477 19.88 -23.62 9.54
N PHE A 478 20.89 -22.89 10.02
CA PHE A 478 22.03 -22.45 9.22
C PHE A 478 22.75 -23.63 8.55
N THR A 479 23.03 -24.67 9.35
CA THR A 479 23.68 -25.89 8.85
C THR A 479 22.85 -26.57 7.77
N LYS A 480 21.52 -26.67 7.95
CA LYS A 480 20.62 -27.23 6.95
C LYS A 480 20.60 -26.41 5.66
N ALA A 481 20.50 -25.07 5.79
CA ALA A 481 20.50 -24.19 4.62
C ALA A 481 21.84 -24.23 3.86
N THR A 482 22.96 -24.27 4.58
CA THR A 482 24.29 -24.37 3.98
C THR A 482 24.50 -25.72 3.30
N LYS A 483 24.05 -26.82 3.92
CA LYS A 483 24.12 -28.15 3.31
C LYS A 483 23.30 -28.20 2.01
N PHE A 484 22.09 -27.64 2.04
CA PHE A 484 21.24 -27.57 0.86
C PHE A 484 21.89 -26.74 -0.26
N GLU A 485 22.46 -25.58 0.06
CA GLU A 485 23.23 -24.75 -0.87
C GLU A 485 24.38 -25.54 -1.51
N MET A 486 25.21 -26.20 -0.72
CA MET A 486 26.36 -26.96 -1.21
C MET A 486 25.95 -28.10 -2.14
N GLU A 487 24.97 -28.93 -1.74
CA GLU A 487 24.49 -30.06 -2.54
C GLU A 487 23.86 -29.60 -3.86
N THR A 488 23.17 -28.46 -3.86
CA THR A 488 22.55 -27.89 -5.06
C THR A 488 23.52 -27.08 -5.94
N THR A 489 24.65 -26.61 -5.39
CA THR A 489 25.73 -26.01 -6.17
C THR A 489 26.58 -27.07 -6.88
N GLU A 490 26.75 -28.26 -6.28
CA GLU A 490 27.46 -29.40 -6.93
C GLU A 490 26.63 -30.02 -8.08
N ASP A 491 25.30 -30.02 -7.96
CA ASP A 491 24.37 -30.49 -8.99
C ASP A 491 23.16 -29.54 -9.08
N GLU A 492 23.26 -28.55 -9.94
CA GLU A 492 22.23 -27.52 -10.17
C GLU A 492 20.88 -28.12 -10.59
N SER A 493 20.89 -29.30 -11.25
CA SER A 493 19.67 -29.99 -11.66
C SER A 493 18.92 -30.65 -10.50
N ALA A 494 19.61 -30.85 -9.37
CA ALA A 494 19.06 -31.52 -8.19
C ALA A 494 18.21 -30.60 -7.31
N PHE A 495 18.19 -29.26 -7.51
CA PHE A 495 17.54 -28.30 -6.63
C PHE A 495 16.11 -28.70 -6.24
N SER A 496 15.24 -28.91 -7.22
CA SER A 496 13.84 -29.26 -6.99
C SER A 496 13.68 -30.69 -6.44
N ALA A 497 14.55 -31.62 -6.85
CA ALA A 497 14.52 -33.01 -6.39
C ALA A 497 14.95 -33.08 -4.91
N LEU A 498 16.02 -32.37 -4.54
CA LEU A 498 16.52 -32.31 -3.17
C LEU A 498 15.51 -31.59 -2.25
N ALA A 499 14.95 -30.46 -2.70
CA ALA A 499 13.90 -29.77 -1.96
C ALA A 499 12.71 -30.70 -1.64
N LYS A 500 12.26 -31.46 -2.64
CA LYS A 500 11.17 -32.42 -2.46
C LYS A 500 11.55 -33.57 -1.49
N LYS A 501 12.80 -34.06 -1.55
CA LYS A 501 13.31 -35.11 -0.66
C LYS A 501 13.36 -34.66 0.78
N GLU A 502 13.75 -33.40 0.99
CA GLU A 502 13.88 -32.79 2.33
C GLU A 502 12.57 -32.09 2.79
N GLU A 503 11.47 -32.28 2.06
CA GLU A 503 10.13 -31.70 2.31
C GLU A 503 10.09 -30.17 2.31
N PHE A 504 11.00 -29.53 1.58
CA PHE A 504 10.99 -28.07 1.38
C PHE A 504 10.09 -27.66 0.23
N VAL A 505 9.51 -26.49 0.32
CA VAL A 505 8.67 -25.88 -0.71
C VAL A 505 9.52 -25.01 -1.64
N VAL A 506 9.65 -25.40 -2.90
CA VAL A 506 10.26 -24.56 -3.93
C VAL A 506 9.26 -23.50 -4.38
N ARG A 507 9.68 -22.25 -4.39
CA ARG A 507 8.88 -21.10 -4.79
C ARG A 507 9.48 -20.46 -6.04
N PRO A 508 8.83 -20.58 -7.20
CA PRO A 508 9.29 -19.91 -8.42
C PRO A 508 8.97 -18.42 -8.37
N VAL A 509 9.85 -17.64 -8.97
CA VAL A 509 9.72 -16.19 -9.14
C VAL A 509 10.11 -15.85 -10.56
N ASN A 510 9.17 -15.36 -11.36
CA ASN A 510 9.39 -15.16 -12.78
C ASN A 510 9.49 -13.67 -13.13
N LYS A 511 10.36 -13.38 -14.11
CA LYS A 511 10.48 -12.05 -14.74
C LYS A 511 10.71 -10.91 -13.76
N ILE A 512 11.58 -11.13 -12.75
CA ILE A 512 12.02 -10.02 -11.90
C ILE A 512 12.84 -9.02 -12.72
N LYS A 513 12.68 -7.75 -12.40
CA LYS A 513 13.42 -6.63 -13.00
C LYS A 513 14.62 -6.23 -12.16
N ALA A 514 15.59 -5.59 -12.78
CA ALA A 514 16.85 -5.22 -12.12
C ALA A 514 16.70 -4.29 -10.90
N LEU A 515 15.61 -3.55 -10.79
CA LEU A 515 15.33 -2.64 -9.67
C LEU A 515 14.24 -3.15 -8.72
N ASP A 516 13.79 -4.40 -8.86
CA ASP A 516 12.89 -5.00 -7.90
C ASP A 516 13.60 -5.21 -6.55
N GLU A 517 12.85 -5.11 -5.47
CA GLU A 517 13.32 -5.39 -4.11
C GLU A 517 12.45 -6.40 -3.38
N ASN A 518 11.21 -6.60 -3.87
CA ASN A 518 10.27 -7.53 -3.29
C ASN A 518 10.09 -8.74 -4.20
N LEU A 519 10.32 -9.91 -3.64
CA LEU A 519 10.04 -11.18 -4.29
C LEU A 519 8.75 -11.76 -3.68
N PRO A 520 7.95 -12.53 -4.44
CA PRO A 520 6.79 -13.21 -3.88
C PRO A 520 7.15 -14.01 -2.62
N GLY A 521 6.61 -13.59 -1.46
CA GLY A 521 6.88 -14.19 -0.15
C GLY A 521 8.15 -13.71 0.57
N LEU A 522 8.94 -12.84 -0.03
CA LEU A 522 10.14 -12.24 0.57
C LEU A 522 10.16 -10.74 0.28
N THR A 523 10.05 -9.89 1.31
CA THR A 523 10.11 -8.44 1.18
C THR A 523 11.53 -7.91 1.44
N ASN A 524 11.88 -6.78 0.81
CA ASN A 524 13.15 -6.08 1.02
C ASN A 524 14.39 -6.96 0.72
N GLN A 525 14.37 -7.69 -0.40
CA GLN A 525 15.45 -8.61 -0.80
C GLN A 525 16.25 -8.09 -1.99
N ARG A 526 16.63 -6.83 -1.95
CA ARG A 526 17.43 -6.18 -3.01
C ARG A 526 18.73 -6.93 -3.34
N ASN A 527 19.38 -7.50 -2.32
CA ASN A 527 20.60 -8.29 -2.46
C ASN A 527 20.43 -9.56 -3.33
N ILE A 528 19.27 -10.19 -3.30
CA ILE A 528 18.96 -11.34 -4.17
C ILE A 528 18.84 -10.86 -5.62
N VAL A 529 18.13 -9.75 -5.84
CA VAL A 529 17.95 -9.18 -7.18
C VAL A 529 19.29 -8.72 -7.76
N GLN A 530 20.09 -8.00 -6.98
CA GLN A 530 21.43 -7.57 -7.40
C GLN A 530 22.34 -8.78 -7.78
N TRP A 531 22.31 -9.84 -7.00
CA TRP A 531 23.03 -11.06 -7.35
C TRP A 531 22.53 -11.67 -8.66
N ALA A 532 21.22 -11.77 -8.87
CA ALA A 532 20.64 -12.33 -10.08
C ALA A 532 20.97 -11.53 -11.36
N PHE A 533 21.24 -10.22 -11.22
CA PHE A 533 21.63 -9.34 -12.32
C PHE A 533 23.14 -9.08 -12.41
N ASN A 534 23.94 -9.68 -11.53
CA ASN A 534 25.39 -9.58 -11.61
C ASN A 534 25.88 -10.27 -12.90
N GLY A 535 26.81 -9.66 -13.61
CA GLY A 535 27.38 -10.19 -14.85
C GLY A 535 28.09 -11.56 -14.71
N ASP A 536 28.54 -11.90 -13.49
CA ASP A 536 29.20 -13.16 -13.17
C ASP A 536 28.21 -14.27 -12.77
N THR A 537 26.91 -13.97 -12.66
CA THR A 537 25.90 -14.96 -12.25
C THR A 537 25.25 -15.60 -13.49
N GLU A 538 25.38 -16.92 -13.60
CA GLU A 538 24.86 -17.72 -14.72
C GLU A 538 23.58 -18.48 -14.33
N VAL A 539 22.81 -18.91 -15.35
CA VAL A 539 21.63 -19.76 -15.14
C VAL A 539 22.08 -21.11 -14.61
N GLY A 540 21.53 -21.51 -13.47
CA GLY A 540 21.94 -22.69 -12.71
C GLY A 540 22.54 -22.32 -11.36
N ASP A 541 23.24 -21.19 -11.27
CA ASP A 541 23.91 -20.74 -10.06
C ASP A 541 22.98 -20.73 -8.84
N VAL A 542 23.52 -21.18 -7.71
CA VAL A 542 22.83 -21.27 -6.43
C VAL A 542 23.57 -20.44 -5.39
N LYS A 543 22.82 -19.68 -4.58
CA LYS A 543 23.38 -18.89 -3.47
C LYS A 543 22.43 -18.79 -2.29
N ARG A 544 22.99 -18.86 -1.09
CA ARG A 544 22.25 -18.62 0.15
C ARG A 544 22.31 -17.17 0.57
N PHE A 545 21.17 -16.64 0.99
CA PHE A 545 21.00 -15.29 1.48
C PHE A 545 20.47 -15.30 2.92
N ASN A 546 21.00 -14.40 3.75
CA ASN A 546 20.40 -14.09 5.03
C ASN A 546 19.20 -13.17 4.77
N ILE A 547 18.07 -13.53 5.28
CA ILE A 547 16.83 -12.75 5.15
C ILE A 547 16.20 -12.54 6.54
N ASN A 548 15.20 -11.69 6.62
CA ASN A 548 14.46 -11.54 7.87
C ASN A 548 13.86 -12.89 8.29
N ASN A 549 14.14 -13.31 9.51
CA ASN A 549 13.67 -14.55 10.12
C ASN A 549 14.15 -15.83 9.39
N GLY A 550 15.40 -15.87 8.92
CA GLY A 550 15.99 -17.12 8.42
C GLY A 550 16.88 -16.96 7.19
N TYR A 551 16.84 -17.96 6.30
CA TYR A 551 17.69 -18.05 5.11
C TYR A 551 16.85 -18.36 3.89
N ALA A 552 17.24 -17.79 2.74
CA ALA A 552 16.75 -18.22 1.43
C ALA A 552 17.92 -18.83 0.63
N VAL A 553 17.75 -20.05 0.12
CA VAL A 553 18.65 -20.59 -0.90
C VAL A 553 17.97 -20.39 -2.23
N VAL A 554 18.61 -19.64 -3.11
CA VAL A 554 18.07 -19.12 -4.37
C VAL A 554 18.86 -19.70 -5.53
N GLN A 555 18.17 -20.15 -6.57
CA GLN A 555 18.76 -20.55 -7.84
C GLN A 555 18.27 -19.63 -8.97
N LEU A 556 19.19 -19.18 -9.83
CA LEU A 556 18.86 -18.49 -11.08
C LEU A 556 18.39 -19.52 -12.11
N THR A 557 17.15 -19.42 -12.57
CA THR A 557 16.55 -20.40 -13.50
C THR A 557 16.35 -19.87 -14.90
N GLY A 558 16.43 -18.56 -15.11
CA GLY A 558 16.31 -17.95 -16.43
C GLY A 558 16.90 -16.55 -16.49
N SER A 559 17.48 -16.21 -17.64
CA SER A 559 18.09 -14.91 -17.94
C SER A 559 17.56 -14.40 -19.27
N TYR A 560 16.95 -13.22 -19.26
CA TYR A 560 16.35 -12.59 -20.44
C TYR A 560 17.05 -11.26 -20.71
N ALA A 561 17.54 -11.10 -21.93
CA ALA A 561 18.16 -9.85 -22.35
C ALA A 561 17.12 -8.77 -22.67
N ALA A 562 17.54 -7.51 -22.57
CA ALA A 562 16.78 -6.40 -23.12
C ALA A 562 16.63 -6.52 -24.64
N GLY A 563 15.54 -6.03 -25.19
CA GLY A 563 15.29 -6.00 -26.63
C GLY A 563 14.00 -6.68 -27.04
N VAL A 564 13.95 -7.19 -28.27
CA VAL A 564 12.76 -7.87 -28.80
C VAL A 564 12.62 -9.25 -28.14
N MET A 565 11.43 -9.59 -27.68
CA MET A 565 11.14 -10.91 -27.08
C MET A 565 11.49 -12.05 -28.05
N SER A 566 12.01 -13.15 -27.50
CA SER A 566 12.16 -14.38 -28.25
C SER A 566 10.78 -14.96 -28.64
N ALA A 567 10.74 -15.78 -29.70
CA ALA A 567 9.51 -16.49 -30.08
C ALA A 567 8.94 -17.34 -28.93
N GLU A 568 9.80 -17.83 -28.04
CA GLU A 568 9.42 -18.65 -26.90
C GLU A 568 8.73 -17.80 -25.84
N ASP A 569 9.33 -16.65 -25.47
CA ASP A 569 8.78 -15.70 -24.49
C ASP A 569 7.48 -15.06 -24.98
N ALA A 570 7.44 -14.67 -26.26
CA ALA A 570 6.26 -14.05 -26.87
C ALA A 570 5.13 -15.06 -27.15
N SER A 571 5.39 -16.36 -27.10
CA SER A 571 4.44 -17.41 -27.48
C SER A 571 3.10 -17.30 -26.77
N VAL A 572 3.10 -17.01 -25.46
CA VAL A 572 1.87 -16.89 -24.66
C VAL A 572 0.99 -15.73 -25.14
N LEU A 573 1.60 -14.65 -25.63
CA LEU A 573 0.92 -13.44 -26.10
C LEU A 573 0.48 -13.59 -27.56
N VAL A 574 1.36 -14.08 -28.41
CA VAL A 574 1.22 -14.08 -29.87
C VAL A 574 0.38 -15.27 -30.39
N LEU A 575 0.53 -16.43 -29.76
CA LEU A 575 -0.16 -17.65 -30.19
C LEU A 575 -1.69 -17.52 -30.26
N PRO A 576 -2.38 -16.91 -29.29
CA PRO A 576 -3.82 -16.66 -29.37
C PRO A 576 -4.21 -15.75 -30.54
N ILE A 577 -3.37 -14.76 -30.85
CA ILE A 577 -3.63 -13.80 -31.95
C ILE A 577 -3.55 -14.52 -33.31
N ILE A 578 -2.44 -15.22 -33.60
CA ILE A 578 -2.26 -15.94 -34.85
C ILE A 578 -3.34 -17.03 -35.00
N ARG A 579 -3.68 -17.73 -33.91
CA ARG A 579 -4.78 -18.71 -33.95
C ARG A 579 -6.11 -18.08 -34.29
N LYS A 580 -6.45 -16.95 -33.73
CA LYS A 580 -7.67 -16.19 -34.00
C LYS A 580 -7.74 -15.83 -35.52
N GLU A 581 -6.68 -15.21 -36.03
CA GLU A 581 -6.58 -14.83 -37.46
C GLU A 581 -6.76 -16.03 -38.42
N ARG A 582 -6.11 -17.14 -38.09
CA ARG A 582 -6.23 -18.37 -38.90
C ARG A 582 -7.62 -18.99 -38.83
N LYS A 583 -8.26 -18.97 -37.68
CA LYS A 583 -9.64 -19.41 -37.52
C LYS A 583 -10.58 -18.51 -38.30
N ALA A 584 -10.38 -17.19 -38.25
CA ALA A 584 -11.14 -16.23 -39.04
C ALA A 584 -10.99 -16.54 -40.55
N ALA A 585 -9.76 -16.67 -41.02
CA ALA A 585 -9.48 -17.00 -42.44
C ALA A 585 -10.15 -18.32 -42.89
N LYS A 586 -10.07 -19.39 -42.06
CA LYS A 586 -10.74 -20.67 -42.34
C LYS A 586 -12.25 -20.54 -42.41
N ILE A 587 -12.86 -19.83 -41.44
CA ILE A 587 -14.32 -19.59 -41.41
C ILE A 587 -14.75 -18.77 -42.61
N ILE A 588 -14.02 -17.71 -42.97
CA ILE A 588 -14.28 -16.86 -44.14
C ILE A 588 -14.19 -17.68 -45.42
N ALA A 589 -13.13 -18.46 -45.59
CA ALA A 589 -12.96 -19.31 -46.80
C ALA A 589 -14.08 -20.34 -46.94
N ALA A 590 -14.45 -21.02 -45.84
CA ALA A 590 -15.52 -22.02 -45.84
C ALA A 590 -16.92 -21.46 -46.11
N ASN A 591 -17.17 -20.16 -45.85
CA ASN A 591 -18.46 -19.52 -45.93
C ASN A 591 -18.53 -18.44 -47.03
N LYS A 592 -17.51 -18.27 -47.84
CA LYS A 592 -17.41 -17.30 -48.91
C LYS A 592 -18.56 -17.49 -49.90
N GLY A 593 -19.31 -16.43 -50.20
CA GLY A 593 -20.42 -16.43 -51.17
C GLY A 593 -21.74 -17.02 -50.68
N LYS A 594 -21.76 -17.59 -49.44
CA LYS A 594 -22.99 -18.17 -48.88
C LYS A 594 -23.89 -17.09 -48.28
N ASP A 595 -25.19 -17.30 -48.31
CA ASP A 595 -26.16 -16.48 -47.61
C ASP A 595 -26.18 -16.84 -46.08
N MET A 596 -26.92 -16.05 -45.31
CA MET A 596 -26.97 -16.20 -43.85
C MET A 596 -27.62 -17.53 -43.41
N SER A 597 -28.62 -18.02 -44.17
CA SER A 597 -29.32 -19.27 -43.86
C SER A 597 -28.42 -20.47 -44.09
N THR A 598 -27.68 -20.49 -45.18
CA THR A 598 -26.70 -21.52 -45.50
C THR A 598 -25.54 -21.53 -44.49
N ILE A 599 -25.04 -20.34 -44.09
CA ILE A 599 -24.01 -20.24 -43.06
C ILE A 599 -24.52 -20.81 -41.74
N ALA A 600 -25.75 -20.46 -41.35
CA ALA A 600 -26.35 -20.92 -40.09
C ALA A 600 -26.51 -22.45 -40.09
N SER A 601 -27.00 -23.03 -41.19
CA SER A 601 -27.18 -24.47 -41.35
C SER A 601 -25.83 -25.21 -41.32
N ASP A 602 -24.87 -24.78 -42.14
CA ASP A 602 -23.58 -25.47 -42.33
C ASP A 602 -22.72 -25.45 -41.05
N ASN A 603 -22.86 -24.41 -40.24
CA ASN A 603 -22.07 -24.26 -39.00
C ASN A 603 -22.87 -24.59 -37.72
N THR A 604 -24.13 -25.02 -37.85
CA THR A 604 -25.02 -25.34 -36.71
C THR A 604 -25.13 -24.12 -35.71
N VAL A 605 -25.30 -22.93 -36.25
CA VAL A 605 -25.48 -21.69 -35.47
C VAL A 605 -26.82 -21.04 -35.83
N SER A 606 -27.31 -20.18 -34.98
CA SER A 606 -28.60 -19.47 -35.19
C SER A 606 -28.43 -18.12 -35.83
N ILE A 607 -29.39 -17.73 -36.64
CA ILE A 607 -29.57 -16.31 -37.04
C ILE A 607 -30.25 -15.59 -35.87
N SER A 608 -29.71 -14.46 -35.49
CA SER A 608 -30.16 -13.66 -34.35
C SER A 608 -30.41 -12.20 -34.78
N ASN A 609 -31.15 -11.49 -33.95
CA ASN A 609 -31.38 -10.04 -34.12
C ASN A 609 -30.72 -9.27 -32.97
N ALA A 610 -30.21 -8.11 -33.26
CA ALA A 610 -29.76 -7.13 -32.29
C ALA A 610 -30.33 -5.77 -32.60
N SER A 611 -30.93 -5.13 -31.62
CA SER A 611 -31.65 -3.87 -31.80
C SER A 611 -31.00 -2.74 -31.02
N ALA A 612 -31.21 -1.53 -31.52
CA ALA A 612 -30.76 -0.27 -30.90
C ALA A 612 -29.23 -0.19 -30.70
N LEU A 613 -28.45 -0.85 -31.55
CA LEU A 613 -26.98 -0.77 -31.51
C LEU A 613 -26.51 0.65 -31.83
N THR A 614 -25.52 1.14 -31.12
CA THR A 614 -24.86 2.42 -31.41
C THR A 614 -23.36 2.21 -31.55
N VAL A 615 -22.67 3.08 -32.27
CA VAL A 615 -21.21 2.99 -32.47
C VAL A 615 -20.45 3.23 -31.16
N LYS A 616 -20.97 4.10 -30.29
CA LYS A 616 -20.33 4.35 -28.97
C LYS A 616 -20.51 3.21 -27.97
N SER A 617 -21.52 2.36 -28.15
CA SER A 617 -21.72 1.15 -27.34
C SER A 617 -21.85 -0.07 -28.26
N PRO A 618 -20.75 -0.56 -28.85
CA PRO A 618 -20.75 -1.56 -29.91
C PRO A 618 -20.94 -2.98 -29.36
N THR A 619 -21.93 -3.21 -28.48
CA THR A 619 -22.18 -4.48 -27.85
C THR A 619 -23.35 -5.19 -28.51
N ILE A 620 -23.09 -6.34 -29.14
CA ILE A 620 -24.08 -7.20 -29.75
C ILE A 620 -24.57 -8.23 -28.71
N PRO A 621 -25.86 -8.27 -28.36
CA PRO A 621 -26.43 -9.26 -27.46
C PRO A 621 -26.03 -10.69 -27.89
N GLY A 622 -25.49 -11.49 -26.97
CA GLY A 622 -25.02 -12.86 -27.24
C GLY A 622 -23.65 -12.96 -27.92
N ALA A 623 -23.04 -11.84 -28.34
CA ALA A 623 -21.72 -11.82 -28.96
C ALA A 623 -20.67 -10.99 -28.19
N GLY A 624 -21.11 -10.00 -27.38
CA GLY A 624 -20.22 -9.10 -26.67
C GLY A 624 -19.84 -7.85 -27.45
N SER A 625 -18.71 -7.25 -27.13
CA SER A 625 -18.21 -6.03 -27.80
C SER A 625 -17.64 -6.36 -29.18
N GLU A 626 -18.26 -5.81 -30.22
CA GLU A 626 -17.94 -6.08 -31.64
C GLU A 626 -17.83 -4.75 -32.42
N PRO A 627 -16.84 -3.91 -32.14
CA PRO A 627 -16.74 -2.56 -32.72
C PRO A 627 -16.60 -2.59 -34.24
N VAL A 628 -15.87 -3.56 -34.82
CA VAL A 628 -15.69 -3.68 -36.26
C VAL A 628 -17.02 -4.03 -36.95
N VAL A 629 -17.80 -4.94 -36.35
CA VAL A 629 -19.10 -5.37 -36.89
C VAL A 629 -20.11 -4.23 -36.83
N VAL A 630 -20.20 -3.53 -35.69
CA VAL A 630 -21.11 -2.40 -35.49
C VAL A 630 -20.70 -1.20 -36.34
N GLY A 631 -19.38 -0.93 -36.46
CA GLY A 631 -18.85 0.11 -37.35
C GLY A 631 -19.17 -0.17 -38.84
N THR A 632 -19.06 -1.43 -39.28
CA THR A 632 -19.48 -1.84 -40.64
C THR A 632 -20.97 -1.63 -40.82
N ALA A 633 -21.80 -2.04 -39.86
CA ALA A 633 -23.25 -1.84 -39.90
C ALA A 633 -23.61 -0.33 -40.03
N TYR A 634 -22.88 0.55 -39.33
CA TYR A 634 -23.07 1.99 -39.38
C TYR A 634 -22.86 2.55 -40.81
N GLY A 635 -21.87 2.03 -41.54
CA GLY A 635 -21.60 2.42 -42.94
C GLY A 635 -22.59 1.88 -43.99
N MET A 636 -23.44 0.89 -43.63
CA MET A 636 -24.32 0.21 -44.59
C MET A 636 -25.69 0.88 -44.68
N ALA A 637 -26.38 0.70 -45.81
CA ALA A 637 -27.76 1.16 -46.05
C ALA A 637 -28.80 0.16 -45.47
N ASN A 638 -30.04 0.62 -45.24
CA ASN A 638 -31.17 -0.26 -44.87
C ASN A 638 -31.37 -1.38 -45.90
N GLY A 639 -31.58 -2.59 -45.46
CA GLY A 639 -31.75 -3.78 -46.30
C GLY A 639 -30.44 -4.33 -46.90
N ALA A 640 -29.30 -3.65 -46.70
CA ALA A 640 -28.02 -4.12 -47.20
C ALA A 640 -27.49 -5.33 -46.38
N VAL A 641 -26.87 -6.29 -47.07
CA VAL A 641 -26.21 -7.47 -46.48
C VAL A 641 -24.73 -7.31 -46.65
N SER A 642 -24.00 -7.54 -45.58
CA SER A 642 -22.52 -7.43 -45.55
C SER A 642 -21.83 -8.63 -46.26
N GLY A 643 -20.54 -8.48 -46.54
CA GLY A 643 -19.59 -9.59 -46.65
C GLY A 643 -19.44 -10.28 -45.30
N LEU A 644 -18.47 -11.23 -45.22
CA LEU A 644 -18.04 -11.83 -43.97
C LEU A 644 -17.12 -10.85 -43.25
N ILE A 645 -17.43 -10.54 -42.00
CA ILE A 645 -16.71 -9.57 -41.14
C ILE A 645 -16.00 -10.33 -40.04
N GLU A 646 -14.72 -10.12 -39.90
CA GLU A 646 -13.96 -10.60 -38.78
C GLU A 646 -14.27 -9.76 -37.53
N GLY A 647 -14.85 -10.38 -36.52
CA GLY A 647 -15.15 -9.76 -35.24
C GLY A 647 -14.21 -10.20 -34.13
N ASN A 648 -14.51 -9.78 -32.91
CA ASN A 648 -13.73 -10.17 -31.73
C ASN A 648 -13.98 -11.63 -31.34
N THR A 649 -15.23 -12.11 -31.46
CA THR A 649 -15.64 -13.43 -30.93
C THR A 649 -15.92 -14.45 -32.03
N GLY A 650 -15.91 -14.04 -33.30
CA GLY A 650 -16.20 -14.91 -34.44
C GLY A 650 -16.26 -14.13 -35.74
N VAL A 651 -16.62 -14.83 -36.84
CA VAL A 651 -16.89 -14.20 -38.14
C VAL A 651 -18.39 -13.98 -38.26
N PHE A 652 -18.76 -12.77 -38.68
CA PHE A 652 -20.13 -12.31 -38.77
C PHE A 652 -20.55 -12.08 -40.24
N LYS A 653 -21.81 -12.29 -40.52
CA LYS A 653 -22.50 -11.74 -41.67
C LYS A 653 -23.75 -11.07 -41.16
N ILE A 654 -23.97 -9.81 -41.54
CA ILE A 654 -25.06 -8.98 -41.03
C ILE A 654 -25.96 -8.45 -42.16
N GLU A 655 -27.20 -8.19 -41.81
CA GLU A 655 -28.19 -7.49 -42.64
C GLU A 655 -28.77 -6.35 -41.83
N ILE A 656 -28.85 -5.16 -42.41
CA ILE A 656 -29.44 -4.00 -41.74
C ILE A 656 -30.97 -4.08 -41.88
N ILE A 657 -31.67 -4.27 -40.78
CA ILE A 657 -33.14 -4.25 -40.72
C ILE A 657 -33.62 -2.81 -40.80
N LYS A 658 -33.04 -1.95 -39.91
CA LYS A 658 -33.47 -0.56 -39.80
C LYS A 658 -32.34 0.28 -39.20
N LYS A 659 -32.17 1.46 -39.79
CA LYS A 659 -31.39 2.55 -39.18
C LYS A 659 -32.32 3.64 -38.73
N THR A 660 -32.19 4.06 -37.48
CA THR A 660 -32.96 5.20 -36.96
C THR A 660 -31.96 6.35 -36.73
N GLU A 661 -32.11 7.37 -37.55
CA GLU A 661 -31.29 8.56 -37.47
C GLU A 661 -31.50 9.26 -36.11
N ALA A 662 -30.44 9.86 -35.60
CA ALA A 662 -30.52 10.72 -34.42
C ALA A 662 -31.34 11.98 -34.77
N PRO A 663 -32.27 12.43 -33.90
CA PRO A 663 -32.97 13.69 -34.09
C PRO A 663 -32.01 14.85 -34.34
N LYS A 664 -32.29 15.70 -35.33
CA LYS A 664 -31.46 16.89 -35.54
C LYS A 664 -31.64 17.87 -34.41
N LEU A 665 -30.50 18.38 -33.91
CA LEU A 665 -30.45 19.43 -32.89
C LEU A 665 -30.17 20.78 -33.56
N ASP A 666 -30.69 21.87 -32.99
CA ASP A 666 -30.41 23.20 -33.45
C ASP A 666 -28.95 23.61 -33.26
N ASN A 667 -28.30 23.02 -32.24
CA ASN A 667 -26.90 23.31 -31.89
C ASN A 667 -26.21 22.08 -31.24
N TYR A 668 -24.97 21.83 -31.62
CA TYR A 668 -24.13 20.74 -31.11
C TYR A 668 -23.02 21.23 -30.18
N SER A 669 -23.09 22.48 -29.70
CA SER A 669 -22.04 23.07 -28.84
C SER A 669 -21.81 22.31 -27.54
N VAL A 670 -22.86 21.71 -26.96
CA VAL A 670 -22.75 20.91 -25.73
C VAL A 670 -21.84 19.72 -25.97
N TYR A 671 -21.98 19.03 -27.09
CA TYR A 671 -21.17 17.87 -27.45
C TYR A 671 -19.74 18.27 -27.83
N ALA A 672 -19.57 19.36 -28.60
CA ALA A 672 -18.26 19.90 -28.90
C ALA A 672 -17.50 20.32 -27.61
N ASN A 673 -18.20 21.02 -26.70
CA ASN A 673 -17.60 21.39 -25.39
C ASN A 673 -17.26 20.17 -24.54
N ALA A 674 -18.07 19.12 -24.55
CA ALA A 674 -17.76 17.88 -23.85
C ALA A 674 -16.49 17.20 -24.41
N LEU A 675 -16.35 17.14 -25.74
CA LEU A 675 -15.15 16.64 -26.41
C LEU A 675 -13.92 17.48 -26.06
N LYS A 676 -14.03 18.82 -26.14
CA LYS A 676 -12.98 19.76 -25.77
C LYS A 676 -12.54 19.55 -24.28
N THR A 677 -13.50 19.51 -23.37
CA THR A 677 -13.23 19.35 -21.95
C THR A 677 -12.59 17.98 -21.67
N GLY A 678 -13.08 16.91 -22.30
CA GLY A 678 -12.52 15.58 -22.17
C GLY A 678 -11.11 15.47 -22.75
N ALA A 679 -10.81 16.15 -23.86
CA ALA A 679 -9.46 16.21 -24.41
C ALA A 679 -8.53 17.06 -23.52
N ALA A 680 -8.98 18.24 -23.06
CA ALA A 680 -8.22 19.14 -22.21
C ALA A 680 -7.86 18.49 -20.84
N SER A 681 -8.75 17.67 -20.28
CA SER A 681 -8.49 16.96 -19.02
C SER A 681 -7.36 15.94 -19.12
N ARG A 682 -7.10 15.40 -20.30
CA ARG A 682 -6.05 14.39 -20.55
C ARG A 682 -4.71 14.99 -20.99
N VAL A 683 -4.66 16.29 -21.30
CA VAL A 683 -3.47 16.96 -21.86
C VAL A 683 -2.23 16.67 -21.01
N ASN A 684 -2.28 16.92 -19.71
CA ASN A 684 -1.10 16.78 -18.84
C ASN A 684 -0.48 15.39 -18.94
N THR A 685 -1.32 14.35 -18.87
CA THR A 685 -0.85 12.96 -18.91
C THR A 685 -0.44 12.54 -20.32
N SER A 686 -1.27 12.84 -21.34
CA SER A 686 -1.02 12.39 -22.70
C SER A 686 0.21 13.07 -23.32
N VAL A 687 0.38 14.36 -23.08
CA VAL A 687 1.55 15.11 -23.62
C VAL A 687 2.82 14.66 -22.90
N TYR A 688 2.80 14.55 -21.57
CA TYR A 688 3.95 14.06 -20.83
C TYR A 688 4.36 12.65 -21.25
N ASN A 689 3.40 11.73 -21.38
CA ASN A 689 3.71 10.37 -21.82
C ASN A 689 4.30 10.36 -23.25
N ALA A 690 3.72 11.12 -24.16
CA ALA A 690 4.27 11.22 -25.53
C ALA A 690 5.68 11.79 -25.57
N LEU A 691 6.00 12.78 -24.75
CA LEU A 691 7.36 13.33 -24.63
C LEU A 691 8.31 12.31 -23.98
N LYS A 692 7.87 11.61 -22.93
CA LYS A 692 8.65 10.56 -22.28
C LYS A 692 8.93 9.39 -23.25
N ASP A 693 7.93 8.97 -24.03
CA ASP A 693 8.07 7.89 -25.01
C ASP A 693 9.00 8.27 -26.18
N ALA A 694 9.04 9.55 -26.53
CA ALA A 694 9.95 10.08 -27.56
C ALA A 694 11.39 10.29 -27.05
N ALA A 695 11.57 10.44 -25.73
CA ALA A 695 12.87 10.69 -25.12
C ALA A 695 13.77 9.46 -25.19
N LYS A 696 15.08 9.70 -25.41
CA LYS A 696 16.10 8.66 -25.27
C LYS A 696 16.54 8.60 -23.81
N ILE A 697 16.13 7.56 -23.10
CA ILE A 697 16.43 7.38 -21.68
C ILE A 697 17.28 6.12 -21.50
N GLU A 698 18.52 6.29 -21.03
CA GLU A 698 19.39 5.21 -20.58
C GLU A 698 19.39 5.18 -19.05
N ASP A 699 18.71 4.17 -18.47
CA ASP A 699 18.63 3.97 -17.02
C ASP A 699 19.77 3.11 -16.51
N LYS A 700 20.67 3.69 -15.74
CA LYS A 700 21.83 3.03 -15.14
C LYS A 700 21.68 2.82 -13.63
N ARG A 701 20.48 3.07 -13.06
CA ARG A 701 20.23 2.98 -11.62
C ARG A 701 20.55 1.61 -11.02
N ALA A 702 20.34 0.54 -11.77
CA ALA A 702 20.63 -0.83 -11.31
C ALA A 702 22.12 -1.07 -10.96
N THR A 703 23.02 -0.22 -11.45
CA THR A 703 24.46 -0.26 -11.12
C THR A 703 24.77 0.33 -9.74
N PHE A 704 23.89 1.21 -9.24
CA PHE A 704 24.13 2.00 -8.03
C PHE A 704 23.20 1.63 -6.85
N TYR A 705 22.04 1.05 -7.16
CA TYR A 705 20.97 0.80 -6.18
C TYR A 705 20.59 -0.67 -6.06
#